data_f8c5b6c24bce865427a7cf313aef3c19
#
_entry.id   f8c5b6c24bce865427a7cf313aef3c19
#
_cell.length_a   1.000
_cell.length_b   1.000
_cell.length_c   1.000
_cell.angle_alpha   90.00
_cell.angle_beta   90.00
_cell.angle_gamma   90.00
#
_symmetry.space_group_name_H-M   'P 1'
#
loop_
_entity.id
_entity.type
_entity.pdbx_description
1 polymer ?
#
loop_
_entity_poly.entity_id
_entity_poly.type
_entity_poly.pdbx_seq_one_letter_code
_entity_poly.pdbx_strand_id
1 'polypeptide(L)'
;LERELGLGSLERVELMLRLGDACGVRLPDRVVAEADTVQDLIDAILAQNSGDHGRAHDNSSPAHIASPGADSPAAPSLPRPEIQEQIHSATTLTEIIRLRGKGEPNRVHVQVYEEDDQLRTITFGDLYERASIVAAELRKRGLESGQTVAIMLPTCADFFYTFAGILLAGGIPVPIYPPFRADRIAEYATRQANILRNAETRFLVTWRQAENLAKLLQPRVPSLREVLNAQKLATAPTSASPDGAPITQWRPVEHLSHQARGEDIAFLQYTSGSTGDPKGVVLTHANLLANIRSIVSGLEIRPDDACVSWLPLYHDMGLIGAWFVPLFIGIPLIVMSPLAFLSRPERWLRAIQKHRATIAPAPNFAYELCVRKIADKDLEGLDLTSWRAATNGAEPVRAETLQRFAKRFAPYGFNPKALMAVYGLAEASLAISVPRLGDGYKVDRIERAAFESEGRAIPAGASDSAPLEFVNAGKPLPSVEVRIVDPAGRDLGERQEGQLWFRGPSATSGYYRNSEATRELMRDGDWLNSGDLAYWGEGELYLTGRAKDVIIKAGRNLYPHEIEEIAGRVKGVRAGCVVAFGAPDERTGTERLIVAAEIRDLGNAKQIESDISRAVDEALGLPPDVIALLRPQSIPKTSSGKLRRSDTRQLYLDGKLGKKQPSASMQIAKLAARGAGPRAWTLAKDTLNRGVEALYGVYALAAFSVVLIPLWILVLLTRDPQRVGRFVHTGARWMLKAARVPIQVVGGEILSERVKTGPWIFAPNHSSFVDILVSLAYLPADVKFVMKGEVRDMPFISTLAARSGQFSFDRNDPQARIRQSEQVNTALRHGESVVIYPEGTFTAMPGIRPFQLGAFKAAVDTKRPICPVSVRGARQILRDKTLLPRLGRITVTFSPLIFPDASAGDDWHEIVRLRDTTRETIARNSGEPLL
;
A
#
# COMPACT_ATOMS: atom_id res chain seq x y z
N LEU A 1 8.09 -24.33 22.34
CA LEU A 1 9.49 -23.82 22.25
C LEU A 1 9.59 -22.43 22.87
N GLU A 2 8.78 -21.50 22.42
CA GLU A 2 8.82 -20.11 22.88
C GLU A 2 8.35 -19.97 24.33
N ARG A 3 7.29 -20.70 24.67
CA ARG A 3 6.57 -20.54 25.94
C ARG A 3 7.23 -21.27 27.12
N GLU A 4 7.78 -22.46 26.90
CA GLU A 4 8.35 -23.30 27.96
C GLU A 4 9.86 -23.18 28.04
N LEU A 5 10.52 -23.06 26.89
CA LEU A 5 11.96 -22.95 26.77
C LEU A 5 12.44 -21.49 26.65
N GLY A 6 11.52 -20.52 26.51
CA GLY A 6 11.85 -19.10 26.40
C GLY A 6 12.61 -18.74 25.12
N LEU A 7 12.47 -19.54 24.05
CA LEU A 7 13.19 -19.33 22.80
C LEU A 7 12.47 -18.29 21.94
N GLY A 8 13.07 -17.12 21.78
CA GLY A 8 12.60 -16.10 20.84
C GLY A 8 12.88 -16.48 19.39
N SER A 9 12.41 -15.68 18.44
CA SER A 9 12.60 -15.95 17.00
C SER A 9 14.07 -16.21 16.65
N LEU A 10 15.00 -15.49 17.29
CA LEU A 10 16.43 -15.62 17.06
C LEU A 10 16.98 -16.93 17.67
N GLU A 11 16.54 -17.28 18.88
CA GLU A 11 16.96 -18.50 19.55
C GLU A 11 16.31 -19.75 18.94
N ARG A 12 15.11 -19.63 18.41
CA ARG A 12 14.44 -20.69 17.61
C ARG A 12 15.26 -21.00 16.35
N VAL A 13 15.69 -19.97 15.66
CA VAL A 13 16.60 -20.09 14.51
C VAL A 13 17.88 -20.80 14.92
N GLU A 14 18.51 -20.38 16.03
CA GLU A 14 19.74 -20.99 16.51
C GLU A 14 19.54 -22.47 16.90
N LEU A 15 18.42 -22.80 17.56
CA LEU A 15 18.06 -24.20 17.89
C LEU A 15 17.91 -25.03 16.61
N MET A 16 17.24 -24.49 15.59
CA MET A 16 16.99 -25.23 14.35
C MET A 16 18.25 -25.43 13.53
N LEU A 17 19.17 -24.44 13.51
CA LEU A 17 20.48 -24.61 12.88
C LEU A 17 21.27 -25.72 13.58
N ARG A 18 21.32 -25.71 14.92
CA ARG A 18 22.01 -26.75 15.69
C ARG A 18 21.38 -28.14 15.52
N LEU A 19 20.04 -28.20 15.45
CA LEU A 19 19.35 -29.47 15.19
C LEU A 19 19.58 -29.94 13.76
N GLY A 20 19.53 -29.03 12.78
CA GLY A 20 19.85 -29.33 11.38
C GLY A 20 21.26 -29.88 11.24
N ASP A 21 22.26 -29.20 11.83
CA ASP A 21 23.66 -29.66 11.84
C ASP A 21 23.82 -31.00 12.55
N ALA A 22 23.18 -31.21 13.72
CA ALA A 22 23.26 -32.45 14.50
C ALA A 22 22.57 -33.62 13.81
N CYS A 23 21.48 -33.38 13.07
CA CYS A 23 20.71 -34.42 12.37
C CYS A 23 21.11 -34.58 10.90
N GLY A 24 22.01 -33.73 10.37
CA GLY A 24 22.43 -33.75 8.96
C GLY A 24 21.34 -33.36 7.98
N VAL A 25 20.32 -32.62 8.44
CA VAL A 25 19.18 -32.19 7.63
C VAL A 25 19.07 -30.66 7.57
N ARG A 26 18.66 -30.15 6.42
CA ARG A 26 18.43 -28.72 6.27
C ARG A 26 16.94 -28.40 6.53
N LEU A 27 16.64 -27.78 7.67
CA LEU A 27 15.27 -27.38 8.01
C LEU A 27 14.88 -26.09 7.27
N PRO A 28 13.71 -26.04 6.61
CA PRO A 28 13.24 -24.85 5.91
C PRO A 28 12.97 -23.68 6.88
N ASP A 29 13.20 -22.45 6.42
CA ASP A 29 13.00 -21.23 7.23
C ASP A 29 11.56 -21.09 7.78
N ARG A 30 10.54 -21.64 7.09
CA ARG A 30 9.15 -21.70 7.56
C ARG A 30 9.00 -22.42 8.91
N VAL A 31 9.83 -23.43 9.18
CA VAL A 31 9.79 -24.19 10.45
C VAL A 31 10.12 -23.26 11.63
N VAL A 32 10.93 -22.20 11.42
CA VAL A 32 11.18 -21.16 12.45
C VAL A 32 9.90 -20.46 12.88
N ALA A 33 9.02 -20.18 11.93
CA ALA A 33 7.77 -19.46 12.16
C ALA A 33 6.63 -20.38 12.62
N GLU A 34 6.61 -21.64 12.18
CA GLU A 34 5.50 -22.57 12.33
C GLU A 34 5.64 -23.56 13.49
N ALA A 35 6.90 -23.97 13.87
CA ALA A 35 7.11 -24.92 14.93
C ALA A 35 6.91 -24.30 16.31
N ASP A 36 5.85 -24.62 17.01
CA ASP A 36 5.53 -24.13 18.35
C ASP A 36 5.99 -25.10 19.46
N THR A 37 6.17 -26.37 19.13
CA THR A 37 6.55 -27.44 20.06
C THR A 37 7.83 -28.16 19.62
N VAL A 38 8.43 -28.91 20.54
CA VAL A 38 9.56 -29.80 20.20
C VAL A 38 9.11 -30.90 19.24
N GLN A 39 7.83 -31.35 19.33
CA GLN A 39 7.27 -32.33 18.42
C GLN A 39 7.23 -31.80 16.99
N ASP A 40 6.85 -30.54 16.76
CA ASP A 40 6.84 -29.92 15.42
C ASP A 40 8.23 -29.91 14.79
N LEU A 41 9.29 -29.74 15.62
CA LEU A 41 10.67 -29.81 15.14
C LEU A 41 11.06 -31.25 14.78
N ILE A 42 10.67 -32.20 15.58
CA ILE A 42 10.92 -33.63 15.30
C ILE A 42 10.20 -34.04 14.01
N ASP A 43 8.95 -33.65 13.86
CA ASP A 43 8.14 -33.95 12.67
C ASP A 43 8.75 -33.29 11.41
N ALA A 44 9.26 -32.05 11.53
CA ALA A 44 9.97 -31.38 10.44
C ALA A 44 11.29 -32.07 10.05
N ILE A 45 12.06 -32.58 11.02
CA ILE A 45 13.30 -33.36 10.80
C ILE A 45 12.97 -34.69 10.13
N LEU A 46 11.95 -35.39 10.62
CA LEU A 46 11.52 -36.68 10.06
C LEU A 46 10.97 -36.54 8.64
N ALA A 47 10.25 -35.46 8.35
CA ALA A 47 9.73 -35.18 7.02
C ALA A 47 10.85 -34.91 6.00
N GLN A 48 11.96 -34.29 6.41
CA GLN A 48 13.14 -34.12 5.56
C GLN A 48 13.91 -35.42 5.35
N ASN A 49 14.05 -36.27 6.37
CA ASN A 49 14.69 -37.58 6.27
C ASN A 49 13.88 -38.59 5.44
N SER A 50 12.55 -38.49 5.42
CA SER A 50 11.70 -39.39 4.62
C SER A 50 11.61 -39.00 3.14
N GLY A 51 11.96 -37.76 2.78
CA GLY A 51 12.02 -37.30 1.40
C GLY A 51 13.24 -37.80 0.59
N ASP A 52 14.28 -38.29 1.25
CA ASP A 52 15.56 -38.67 0.64
C ASP A 52 15.66 -40.18 0.30
N HIS A 53 14.66 -41.01 0.67
CA HIS A 53 14.62 -42.42 0.40
C HIS A 53 13.86 -42.83 -0.88
N GLY A 54 13.47 -41.90 -1.72
CA GLY A 54 12.73 -42.14 -2.98
C GLY A 54 13.57 -42.14 -4.25
N ARG A 55 14.90 -42.04 -4.19
CA ARG A 55 15.78 -42.19 -5.37
C ARG A 55 16.99 -43.05 -5.02
N ALA A 56 16.77 -44.34 -5.15
CA ALA A 56 17.81 -45.35 -5.10
C ALA A 56 18.47 -45.53 -6.47
N HIS A 57 19.80 -45.48 -6.43
CA HIS A 57 20.76 -46.13 -7.35
C HIS A 57 20.62 -45.87 -8.86
N ASP A 58 21.45 -44.94 -9.34
CA ASP A 58 22.21 -45.31 -10.54
C ASP A 58 23.70 -44.91 -10.32
N ASN A 59 24.55 -45.94 -10.39
CA ASN A 59 26.00 -45.92 -10.26
C ASN A 59 26.58 -45.39 -11.56
N SER A 60 27.16 -44.22 -11.59
CA SER A 60 28.20 -43.90 -12.55
C SER A 60 29.21 -42.89 -11.95
N SER A 61 30.47 -43.25 -12.13
CA SER A 61 31.76 -42.74 -11.62
C SER A 61 31.91 -41.23 -11.53
N PRO A 62 32.88 -40.74 -10.73
CA PRO A 62 33.09 -39.34 -10.45
C PRO A 62 33.60 -38.60 -11.70
N ALA A 63 32.77 -37.77 -12.24
CA ALA A 63 33.16 -36.82 -13.28
C ALA A 63 33.81 -35.60 -12.63
N HIS A 64 35.00 -35.29 -13.14
CA HIS A 64 35.85 -34.16 -12.93
C HIS A 64 35.14 -32.87 -12.45
N ILE A 65 35.66 -32.26 -11.41
CA ILE A 65 35.46 -30.86 -11.05
C ILE A 65 35.93 -30.05 -12.28
N ALA A 66 34.96 -29.65 -13.11
CA ALA A 66 35.18 -28.61 -14.11
C ALA A 66 35.31 -27.27 -13.36
N SER A 67 36.42 -26.59 -13.64
CA SER A 67 36.66 -25.20 -13.27
C SER A 67 35.43 -24.34 -13.55
N PRO A 68 35.10 -23.34 -12.72
CA PRO A 68 33.98 -22.46 -12.98
C PRO A 68 34.26 -21.60 -14.22
N GLY A 69 33.77 -22.10 -15.37
CA GLY A 69 33.66 -21.29 -16.56
C GLY A 69 32.58 -20.21 -16.35
N ALA A 70 33.03 -19.02 -16.48
CA ALA A 70 32.33 -17.75 -16.66
C ALA A 70 30.84 -17.85 -17.08
N ASP A 71 29.95 -17.88 -16.08
CA ASP A 71 28.63 -17.27 -16.15
C ASP A 71 28.59 -16.14 -15.10
N SER A 72 29.42 -15.11 -15.34
CA SER A 72 29.13 -13.80 -14.76
C SER A 72 27.77 -13.37 -15.28
N PRO A 73 26.79 -13.05 -14.43
CA PRO A 73 25.55 -12.47 -14.92
C PRO A 73 25.90 -11.25 -15.76
N ALA A 74 25.40 -11.19 -16.99
CA ALA A 74 25.60 -10.05 -17.87
C ALA A 74 25.31 -8.77 -17.08
N ALA A 75 26.20 -7.79 -17.16
CA ALA A 75 26.03 -6.51 -16.48
C ALA A 75 24.63 -5.98 -16.78
N PRO A 76 23.87 -5.53 -15.77
CA PRO A 76 22.52 -5.06 -15.98
C PRO A 76 22.55 -3.94 -17.04
N SER A 77 21.72 -4.08 -18.07
CA SER A 77 21.61 -3.06 -19.12
C SER A 77 21.26 -1.70 -18.48
N LEU A 78 21.92 -0.62 -18.87
CA LEU A 78 21.63 0.72 -18.33
C LEU A 78 20.19 1.15 -18.71
N PRO A 79 19.52 1.98 -17.90
CA PRO A 79 18.22 2.56 -18.24
C PRO A 79 18.30 3.33 -19.57
N ARG A 80 17.23 3.29 -20.36
CA ARG A 80 17.12 4.09 -21.58
C ARG A 80 17.03 5.57 -21.21
N PRO A 81 17.93 6.46 -21.73
CA PRO A 81 17.93 7.87 -21.37
C PRO A 81 16.59 8.56 -21.58
N GLU A 82 15.91 8.26 -22.70
CA GLU A 82 14.60 8.85 -23.04
C GLU A 82 13.51 8.50 -22.01
N ILE A 83 13.49 7.26 -21.52
CA ILE A 83 12.56 6.83 -20.49
C ILE A 83 12.92 7.47 -19.14
N GLN A 84 14.22 7.59 -18.86
CA GLN A 84 14.68 8.21 -17.62
C GLN A 84 14.32 9.70 -17.56
N GLU A 85 14.41 10.43 -18.66
CA GLU A 85 13.99 11.83 -18.75
C GLU A 85 12.49 11.99 -18.48
N GLN A 86 11.65 11.13 -19.08
CA GLN A 86 10.21 11.12 -18.80
C GLN A 86 9.92 10.81 -17.31
N ILE A 87 10.68 9.91 -16.69
CA ILE A 87 10.53 9.57 -15.27
C ILE A 87 10.94 10.74 -14.37
N HIS A 88 11.97 11.49 -14.71
CA HIS A 88 12.36 12.69 -13.97
C HIS A 88 11.24 13.75 -13.95
N SER A 89 10.46 13.85 -15.03
CA SER A 89 9.32 14.77 -15.12
C SER A 89 8.01 14.18 -14.58
N ALA A 90 7.95 12.88 -14.28
CA ALA A 90 6.75 12.21 -13.78
C ALA A 90 6.26 12.82 -12.46
N THR A 91 4.95 12.94 -12.33
CA THR A 91 4.28 13.51 -11.16
C THR A 91 3.70 12.47 -10.21
N THR A 92 3.62 11.20 -10.64
CA THR A 92 3.04 10.12 -9.86
C THR A 92 3.82 8.81 -9.96
N LEU A 93 3.78 7.97 -8.91
CA LEU A 93 4.33 6.61 -8.96
C LEU A 93 3.62 5.74 -10.00
N THR A 94 2.33 5.96 -10.20
CA THR A 94 1.53 5.23 -11.21
C THR A 94 2.06 5.47 -12.62
N GLU A 95 2.44 6.72 -12.91
CA GLU A 95 3.07 7.10 -14.17
C GLU A 95 4.42 6.42 -14.35
N ILE A 96 5.26 6.37 -13.31
CA ILE A 96 6.57 5.70 -13.34
C ILE A 96 6.42 4.20 -13.62
N ILE A 97 5.50 3.52 -12.91
CA ILE A 97 5.22 2.09 -13.13
C ILE A 97 4.83 1.85 -14.60
N ARG A 98 3.99 2.71 -15.17
CA ARG A 98 3.56 2.60 -16.56
C ARG A 98 4.71 2.86 -17.55
N LEU A 99 5.48 3.92 -17.34
CA LEU A 99 6.61 4.29 -18.21
C LEU A 99 7.67 3.18 -18.23
N ARG A 100 8.05 2.63 -17.06
CA ARG A 100 8.98 1.50 -16.96
C ARG A 100 8.42 0.25 -17.63
N GLY A 101 7.18 -0.13 -17.30
CA GLY A 101 6.55 -1.35 -17.81
C GLY A 101 6.39 -1.36 -19.34
N LYS A 102 6.09 -0.19 -19.95
CA LYS A 102 5.95 -0.06 -21.41
C LYS A 102 7.28 0.22 -22.11
N GLY A 103 8.15 1.04 -21.51
CA GLY A 103 9.40 1.48 -22.12
C GLY A 103 10.54 0.48 -21.99
N GLU A 104 10.60 -0.26 -20.88
CA GLU A 104 11.70 -1.18 -20.57
C GLU A 104 11.16 -2.55 -20.05
N PRO A 105 10.23 -3.21 -20.77
CA PRO A 105 9.48 -4.36 -20.23
C PRO A 105 10.36 -5.55 -19.83
N ASN A 106 11.45 -5.79 -20.53
CA ASN A 106 12.33 -6.94 -20.31
C ASN A 106 13.44 -6.66 -19.29
N ARG A 107 13.54 -5.42 -18.78
CA ARG A 107 14.56 -5.06 -17.81
C ARG A 107 14.19 -5.61 -16.44
N VAL A 108 15.17 -6.23 -15.76
CA VAL A 108 15.02 -6.74 -14.39
C VAL A 108 14.85 -5.58 -13.43
N HIS A 109 13.79 -5.64 -12.62
CA HIS A 109 13.49 -4.66 -11.58
C HIS A 109 13.69 -5.24 -10.19
N VAL A 110 13.06 -6.37 -9.88
CA VAL A 110 13.18 -6.99 -8.56
C VAL A 110 13.61 -8.44 -8.69
N GLN A 111 14.52 -8.86 -7.83
CA GLN A 111 14.90 -10.26 -7.63
C GLN A 111 14.58 -10.64 -6.19
N VAL A 112 13.63 -11.54 -6.00
CA VAL A 112 13.18 -11.99 -4.67
C VAL A 112 13.81 -13.33 -4.35
N TYR A 113 14.57 -13.40 -3.25
CA TYR A 113 14.99 -14.68 -2.68
C TYR A 113 13.78 -15.38 -2.04
N GLU A 114 13.36 -16.51 -2.59
CA GLU A 114 12.33 -17.39 -2.04
C GLU A 114 12.91 -18.35 -0.97
N GLU A 115 12.04 -19.14 -0.33
CA GLU A 115 12.42 -19.97 0.83
C GLU A 115 13.58 -20.95 0.57
N ASP A 116 13.72 -21.44 -0.68
CA ASP A 116 14.73 -22.42 -1.09
C ASP A 116 16.01 -21.77 -1.66
N ASP A 117 16.29 -20.49 -1.32
CA ASP A 117 17.37 -19.69 -1.92
C ASP A 117 17.24 -19.53 -3.46
N GLN A 118 16.08 -19.92 -4.03
CA GLN A 118 15.77 -19.67 -5.43
C GLN A 118 15.50 -18.19 -5.64
N LEU A 119 15.97 -17.67 -6.76
CA LEU A 119 15.84 -16.27 -7.13
C LEU A 119 14.69 -16.09 -8.13
N ARG A 120 13.59 -15.51 -7.69
CA ARG A 120 12.48 -15.14 -8.56
C ARG A 120 12.71 -13.75 -9.13
N THR A 121 12.82 -13.66 -10.45
CA THR A 121 13.01 -12.40 -11.16
C THR A 121 11.67 -11.80 -11.57
N ILE A 122 11.53 -10.48 -11.40
CA ILE A 122 10.40 -9.67 -11.82
C ILE A 122 10.95 -8.57 -12.71
N THR A 123 10.54 -8.55 -13.97
CA THR A 123 10.85 -7.46 -14.90
C THR A 123 9.87 -6.30 -14.71
N PHE A 124 10.16 -5.14 -15.30
CA PHE A 124 9.20 -4.03 -15.30
C PHE A 124 7.93 -4.39 -16.07
N GLY A 125 8.03 -5.21 -17.12
CA GLY A 125 6.90 -5.74 -17.86
C GLY A 125 6.04 -6.64 -17.00
N ASP A 126 6.65 -7.62 -16.30
CA ASP A 126 5.94 -8.50 -15.35
C ASP A 126 5.21 -7.71 -14.26
N LEU A 127 5.89 -6.70 -13.69
CA LEU A 127 5.29 -5.84 -12.67
C LEU A 127 4.06 -5.12 -13.21
N TYR A 128 4.16 -4.49 -14.37
CA TYR A 128 3.06 -3.72 -14.96
C TYR A 128 1.89 -4.62 -15.39
N GLU A 129 2.19 -5.76 -16.02
CA GLU A 129 1.18 -6.72 -16.46
C GLU A 129 0.39 -7.30 -15.27
N ARG A 130 1.10 -7.87 -14.27
CA ARG A 130 0.49 -8.46 -13.09
C ARG A 130 -0.27 -7.42 -12.25
N ALA A 131 0.29 -6.23 -12.09
CA ALA A 131 -0.38 -5.12 -11.41
C ALA A 131 -1.65 -4.69 -12.15
N SER A 132 -1.66 -4.69 -13.49
CA SER A 132 -2.86 -4.38 -14.29
C SER A 132 -3.96 -5.43 -14.11
N ILE A 133 -3.61 -6.71 -14.00
CA ILE A 133 -4.57 -7.80 -13.68
C ILE A 133 -5.18 -7.57 -12.28
N VAL A 134 -4.34 -7.31 -11.28
CA VAL A 134 -4.80 -7.00 -9.92
C VAL A 134 -5.74 -5.78 -9.91
N ALA A 135 -5.37 -4.72 -10.64
CA ALA A 135 -6.19 -3.51 -10.75
C ALA A 135 -7.57 -3.78 -11.35
N ALA A 136 -7.61 -4.55 -12.44
CA ALA A 136 -8.85 -4.93 -13.11
C ALA A 136 -9.76 -5.76 -12.17
N GLU A 137 -9.18 -6.71 -11.43
CA GLU A 137 -9.93 -7.59 -10.54
C GLU A 137 -10.47 -6.84 -9.30
N LEU A 138 -9.69 -5.88 -8.75
CA LEU A 138 -10.15 -5.01 -7.65
C LEU A 138 -11.31 -4.11 -8.09
N ARG A 139 -11.21 -3.49 -9.28
CA ARG A 139 -12.30 -2.67 -9.85
C ARG A 139 -13.55 -3.49 -10.13
N LYS A 140 -13.42 -4.69 -10.66
CA LYS A 140 -14.53 -5.63 -10.89
C LYS A 140 -15.26 -5.97 -9.58
N ARG A 141 -14.56 -6.02 -8.44
CA ARG A 141 -15.12 -6.21 -7.10
C ARG A 141 -15.70 -4.93 -6.51
N GLY A 142 -15.61 -3.80 -7.22
CA GLY A 142 -16.18 -2.52 -6.85
C GLY A 142 -15.27 -1.65 -5.99
N LEU A 143 -13.95 -1.74 -6.18
CA LEU A 143 -13.02 -0.73 -5.67
C LEU A 143 -13.24 0.58 -6.42
N GLU A 144 -13.49 1.64 -5.69
CA GLU A 144 -13.62 3.01 -6.18
C GLU A 144 -12.32 3.79 -5.94
N SER A 145 -12.07 4.83 -6.74
CA SER A 145 -10.92 5.70 -6.56
C SER A 145 -10.91 6.34 -5.16
N GLY A 146 -9.73 6.42 -4.55
CA GLY A 146 -9.55 6.95 -3.20
C GLY A 146 -9.95 6.00 -2.06
N GLN A 147 -10.46 4.81 -2.35
CA GLN A 147 -10.72 3.80 -1.31
C GLN A 147 -9.44 3.05 -0.94
N THR A 148 -9.32 2.69 0.33
CA THR A 148 -8.14 2.02 0.87
C THR A 148 -8.22 0.49 0.73
N VAL A 149 -7.07 -0.11 0.44
CA VAL A 149 -6.87 -1.56 0.38
C VAL A 149 -5.66 -1.93 1.23
N ALA A 150 -5.87 -2.72 2.27
CA ALA A 150 -4.77 -3.18 3.11
C ALA A 150 -4.01 -4.34 2.47
N ILE A 151 -2.69 -4.33 2.65
CA ILE A 151 -1.77 -5.37 2.16
C ILE A 151 -1.12 -6.03 3.38
N MET A 152 -1.51 -7.26 3.65
CA MET A 152 -0.95 -8.10 4.71
C MET A 152 -0.19 -9.26 4.03
N LEU A 153 0.98 -8.98 3.49
CA LEU A 153 1.81 -9.95 2.77
C LEU A 153 3.25 -9.95 3.32
N PRO A 154 3.92 -11.10 3.33
CA PRO A 154 5.35 -11.16 3.55
C PRO A 154 6.10 -10.51 2.38
N THR A 155 7.43 -10.42 2.48
CA THR A 155 8.28 -10.01 1.34
C THR A 155 8.27 -11.11 0.28
N CYS A 156 7.48 -10.92 -0.76
CA CYS A 156 7.29 -11.85 -1.88
C CYS A 156 6.87 -11.10 -3.15
N ALA A 157 6.87 -11.77 -4.29
CA ALA A 157 6.49 -11.17 -5.57
C ALA A 157 5.07 -10.58 -5.57
N ASP A 158 4.12 -11.25 -4.91
CA ASP A 158 2.73 -10.80 -4.85
C ASP A 158 2.55 -9.47 -4.12
N PHE A 159 3.48 -9.08 -3.23
CA PHE A 159 3.47 -7.77 -2.59
C PHE A 159 3.62 -6.64 -3.63
N PHE A 160 4.60 -6.79 -4.53
CA PHE A 160 4.90 -5.79 -5.56
C PHE A 160 3.73 -5.66 -6.55
N TYR A 161 3.18 -6.79 -7.01
CA TYR A 161 2.03 -6.81 -7.91
C TYR A 161 0.78 -6.21 -7.27
N THR A 162 0.53 -6.54 -6.00
CA THR A 162 -0.65 -6.05 -5.26
C THR A 162 -0.55 -4.55 -5.01
N PHE A 163 0.60 -4.06 -4.53
CA PHE A 163 0.79 -2.64 -4.25
C PHE A 163 0.64 -1.80 -5.53
N ALA A 164 1.37 -2.16 -6.58
CA ALA A 164 1.28 -1.48 -7.86
C ALA A 164 -0.14 -1.58 -8.47
N GLY A 165 -0.80 -2.74 -8.33
CA GLY A 165 -2.16 -2.95 -8.82
C GLY A 165 -3.20 -2.10 -8.10
N ILE A 166 -3.07 -1.88 -6.80
CA ILE A 166 -3.96 -0.97 -6.05
C ILE A 166 -3.79 0.47 -6.55
N LEU A 167 -2.55 0.94 -6.76
CA LEU A 167 -2.28 2.26 -7.33
C LEU A 167 -2.88 2.40 -8.74
N LEU A 168 -2.67 1.44 -9.63
CA LEU A 168 -3.24 1.44 -10.98
C LEU A 168 -4.77 1.39 -10.96
N ALA A 169 -5.37 0.81 -9.93
CA ALA A 169 -6.82 0.84 -9.71
C ALA A 169 -7.34 2.19 -9.20
N GLY A 170 -6.47 3.13 -8.83
CA GLY A 170 -6.83 4.38 -8.16
C GLY A 170 -7.17 4.21 -6.68
N GLY A 171 -6.84 3.05 -6.09
CA GLY A 171 -6.98 2.79 -4.66
C GLY A 171 -5.76 3.27 -3.88
N ILE A 172 -5.91 3.34 -2.55
CA ILE A 172 -4.86 3.74 -1.62
C ILE A 172 -4.32 2.50 -0.92
N PRO A 173 -3.08 2.04 -1.19
CA PRO A 173 -2.44 0.95 -0.46
C PRO A 173 -2.26 1.28 1.03
N VAL A 174 -2.48 0.28 1.88
CA VAL A 174 -2.21 0.34 3.31
C VAL A 174 -1.37 -0.87 3.71
N PRO A 175 -0.04 -0.81 3.57
CA PRO A 175 0.83 -1.91 3.98
C PRO A 175 0.76 -2.13 5.50
N ILE A 176 0.47 -3.35 5.91
CA ILE A 176 0.45 -3.76 7.31
C ILE A 176 1.31 -5.01 7.51
N TYR A 177 1.94 -5.11 8.68
CA TYR A 177 2.81 -6.25 8.92
C TYR A 177 2.02 -7.55 9.08
N PRO A 178 2.53 -8.66 8.52
CA PRO A 178 1.94 -9.98 8.68
C PRO A 178 2.11 -10.52 10.11
N PRO A 179 1.30 -11.52 10.53
CA PRO A 179 1.45 -12.14 11.84
C PRO A 179 2.71 -13.00 11.89
N PHE A 180 3.68 -12.59 12.70
CA PHE A 180 4.92 -13.34 12.92
C PHE A 180 4.96 -14.10 14.25
N ARG A 181 4.02 -13.81 15.18
CA ARG A 181 4.02 -14.31 16.55
C ARG A 181 2.66 -14.84 16.95
N ALA A 182 2.56 -16.15 17.12
CA ALA A 182 1.34 -16.80 17.56
C ALA A 182 0.98 -16.47 19.03
N ASP A 183 1.99 -16.27 19.89
CA ASP A 183 1.83 -15.98 21.32
C ASP A 183 1.15 -14.64 21.63
N ARG A 184 1.20 -13.67 20.70
CA ARG A 184 0.59 -12.33 20.82
C ARG A 184 -0.49 -12.05 19.79
N ILE A 185 -1.17 -13.09 19.32
CA ILE A 185 -2.15 -12.99 18.24
C ILE A 185 -3.32 -12.04 18.60
N ALA A 186 -3.71 -11.96 19.86
CA ALA A 186 -4.80 -11.09 20.31
C ALA A 186 -4.40 -9.60 20.28
N GLU A 187 -3.19 -9.28 20.71
CA GLU A 187 -2.64 -7.92 20.62
C GLU A 187 -2.50 -7.52 19.16
N TYR A 188 -1.90 -8.40 18.35
CA TYR A 188 -1.78 -8.23 16.90
C TYR A 188 -3.14 -7.94 16.25
N ALA A 189 -4.14 -8.82 16.49
CA ALA A 189 -5.47 -8.66 15.90
C ALA A 189 -6.16 -7.36 16.33
N THR A 190 -6.00 -6.95 17.58
CA THR A 190 -6.56 -5.69 18.07
C THR A 190 -5.91 -4.49 17.37
N ARG A 191 -4.59 -4.49 17.28
CA ARG A 191 -3.85 -3.43 16.59
C ARG A 191 -4.19 -3.35 15.11
N GLN A 192 -4.23 -4.51 14.39
CA GLN A 192 -4.60 -4.50 12.98
C GLN A 192 -6.05 -4.03 12.77
N ALA A 193 -6.98 -4.45 13.63
CA ALA A 193 -8.36 -3.97 13.56
C ALA A 193 -8.46 -2.44 13.77
N ASN A 194 -7.61 -1.84 14.62
CA ASN A 194 -7.56 -0.38 14.81
C ASN A 194 -7.05 0.31 13.54
N ILE A 195 -5.97 -0.20 12.93
CA ILE A 195 -5.44 0.31 11.65
C ILE A 195 -6.51 0.24 10.56
N LEU A 196 -7.09 -0.94 10.35
CA LEU A 196 -8.08 -1.16 9.30
C LEU A 196 -9.34 -0.32 9.48
N ARG A 197 -9.77 -0.05 10.72
CA ARG A 197 -10.89 0.85 11.03
C ARG A 197 -10.55 2.31 10.76
N ASN A 198 -9.39 2.79 11.21
CA ASN A 198 -8.95 4.15 10.95
C ASN A 198 -8.80 4.40 9.43
N ALA A 199 -8.22 3.44 8.71
CA ALA A 199 -8.07 3.49 7.27
C ALA A 199 -9.40 3.31 6.51
N GLU A 200 -10.50 2.91 7.15
CA GLU A 200 -11.77 2.49 6.50
C GLU A 200 -11.55 1.48 5.39
N THR A 201 -10.69 0.52 5.64
CA THR A 201 -10.23 -0.44 4.65
C THR A 201 -11.39 -1.19 3.98
N ARG A 202 -11.44 -1.15 2.64
CA ARG A 202 -12.47 -1.82 1.83
C ARG A 202 -12.17 -3.28 1.58
N PHE A 203 -10.91 -3.59 1.24
CA PHE A 203 -10.40 -4.93 0.97
C PHE A 203 -9.12 -5.16 1.75
N LEU A 204 -8.89 -6.41 2.17
CA LEU A 204 -7.64 -6.86 2.78
C LEU A 204 -7.05 -7.96 1.90
N VAL A 205 -5.89 -7.70 1.32
CA VAL A 205 -5.15 -8.69 0.51
C VAL A 205 -4.14 -9.41 1.39
N THR A 206 -4.19 -10.75 1.37
CA THR A 206 -3.33 -11.59 2.19
C THR A 206 -2.93 -12.88 1.45
N TRP A 207 -2.10 -13.73 2.06
CA TRP A 207 -1.71 -15.02 1.50
C TRP A 207 -2.47 -16.18 2.16
N ARG A 208 -2.40 -17.35 1.56
CA ARG A 208 -3.23 -18.52 1.91
C ARG A 208 -3.20 -18.85 3.42
N GLN A 209 -2.01 -18.87 4.03
CA GLN A 209 -1.85 -19.27 5.43
C GLN A 209 -2.47 -18.24 6.41
N ALA A 210 -2.49 -16.96 6.06
CA ALA A 210 -3.05 -15.91 6.91
C ALA A 210 -4.54 -15.60 6.65
N GLU A 211 -5.18 -16.21 5.64
CA GLU A 211 -6.60 -15.96 5.31
C GLU A 211 -7.55 -16.15 6.50
N ASN A 212 -7.37 -17.22 7.27
CA ASN A 212 -8.24 -17.50 8.41
C ASN A 212 -8.12 -16.44 9.49
N LEU A 213 -6.90 -15.98 9.78
CA LEU A 213 -6.67 -14.89 10.73
C LEU A 213 -7.22 -13.57 10.20
N ALA A 214 -6.99 -13.27 8.94
CA ALA A 214 -7.51 -12.07 8.28
C ALA A 214 -9.05 -12.03 8.33
N LYS A 215 -9.72 -13.17 8.11
CA LYS A 215 -11.18 -13.30 8.25
C LYS A 215 -11.68 -13.06 9.69
N LEU A 216 -10.85 -13.29 10.72
CA LEU A 216 -11.20 -12.95 12.11
C LEU A 216 -11.19 -11.44 12.38
N LEU A 217 -10.54 -10.63 11.54
CA LEU A 217 -10.55 -9.17 11.61
C LEU A 217 -11.82 -8.57 11.01
N GLN A 218 -12.42 -9.22 10.04
CA GLN A 218 -13.56 -8.69 9.27
C GLN A 218 -14.75 -8.27 10.17
N PRO A 219 -15.20 -9.03 11.19
CA PRO A 219 -16.30 -8.61 12.07
C PRO A 219 -16.00 -7.37 12.91
N ARG A 220 -14.72 -7.00 13.04
CA ARG A 220 -14.25 -5.87 13.84
C ARG A 220 -14.05 -4.59 13.02
N VAL A 221 -14.14 -4.69 11.69
CA VAL A 221 -13.88 -3.61 10.75
C VAL A 221 -15.09 -3.47 9.83
N PRO A 222 -16.04 -2.58 10.15
CA PRO A 222 -17.31 -2.46 9.41
C PRO A 222 -17.13 -2.12 7.92
N SER A 223 -16.04 -1.43 7.56
CA SER A 223 -15.71 -1.07 6.18
C SER A 223 -15.16 -2.25 5.35
N LEU A 224 -14.60 -3.29 6.00
CA LEU A 224 -13.94 -4.41 5.34
C LEU A 224 -14.96 -5.37 4.73
N ARG A 225 -15.11 -5.31 3.40
CA ARG A 225 -16.07 -6.15 2.66
C ARG A 225 -15.56 -7.54 2.39
N GLU A 226 -14.30 -7.66 1.99
CA GLU A 226 -13.74 -8.94 1.55
C GLU A 226 -12.26 -9.06 1.90
N VAL A 227 -11.86 -10.29 2.26
CA VAL A 227 -10.47 -10.71 2.40
C VAL A 227 -10.09 -11.47 1.14
N LEU A 228 -9.06 -11.01 0.45
CA LEU A 228 -8.64 -11.48 -0.86
C LEU A 228 -7.31 -12.23 -0.78
N ASN A 229 -7.18 -13.30 -1.54
CA ASN A 229 -5.92 -14.01 -1.69
C ASN A 229 -5.10 -13.40 -2.81
N ALA A 230 -3.85 -12.98 -2.54
CA ALA A 230 -2.98 -12.30 -3.49
C ALA A 230 -2.68 -13.15 -4.74
N GLN A 231 -2.37 -14.44 -4.56
CA GLN A 231 -2.08 -15.35 -5.68
C GLN A 231 -3.28 -15.47 -6.63
N LYS A 232 -4.50 -15.58 -6.07
CA LYS A 232 -5.73 -15.64 -6.87
C LYS A 232 -6.02 -14.33 -7.60
N LEU A 233 -5.66 -13.19 -6.98
CA LEU A 233 -5.80 -11.87 -7.63
C LEU A 233 -4.87 -11.73 -8.84
N ALA A 234 -3.61 -12.15 -8.71
CA ALA A 234 -2.61 -12.02 -9.76
C ALA A 234 -2.73 -13.07 -10.88
N THR A 235 -3.49 -14.16 -10.66
CA THR A 235 -3.70 -15.26 -11.63
C THR A 235 -5.13 -15.35 -12.14
N ALA A 236 -6.02 -14.43 -11.74
CA ALA A 236 -7.41 -14.46 -12.18
C ALA A 236 -7.47 -14.51 -13.72
N PRO A 237 -8.18 -15.47 -14.32
CA PRO A 237 -8.31 -15.53 -15.74
C PRO A 237 -9.02 -14.27 -16.23
N THR A 238 -8.36 -13.47 -17.03
CA THR A 238 -9.05 -12.54 -17.91
C THR A 238 -10.12 -13.34 -18.62
N SER A 239 -11.39 -12.95 -18.48
CA SER A 239 -12.56 -13.59 -19.09
C SER A 239 -12.19 -14.10 -20.48
N ALA A 240 -12.42 -15.40 -20.74
CA ALA A 240 -12.23 -15.99 -22.04
C ALA A 240 -12.83 -15.09 -23.12
N SER A 241 -12.11 -14.97 -24.25
CA SER A 241 -12.67 -14.38 -25.47
C SER A 241 -14.06 -14.99 -25.73
N PRO A 242 -15.04 -14.26 -26.27
CA PRO A 242 -16.33 -14.81 -26.65
C PRO A 242 -16.23 -16.07 -27.52
N ASP A 243 -15.09 -16.27 -28.16
CA ASP A 243 -14.84 -17.39 -29.10
C ASP A 243 -14.09 -18.57 -28.45
N GLY A 244 -13.91 -18.61 -27.14
CA GLY A 244 -13.29 -19.75 -26.44
C GLY A 244 -11.78 -19.96 -26.71
N ALA A 245 -11.14 -19.10 -27.48
CA ALA A 245 -9.71 -19.17 -27.74
C ALA A 245 -8.89 -18.71 -26.52
N PRO A 246 -7.83 -19.43 -26.12
CA PRO A 246 -6.92 -18.93 -25.10
C PRO A 246 -6.28 -17.63 -25.59
N ILE A 247 -6.42 -16.57 -24.81
CA ILE A 247 -5.77 -15.29 -25.09
C ILE A 247 -4.28 -15.49 -24.84
N THR A 248 -3.53 -15.86 -25.87
CA THR A 248 -2.07 -16.03 -25.84
C THR A 248 -1.32 -14.70 -25.90
N GLN A 249 -2.03 -13.59 -26.10
CA GLN A 249 -1.51 -12.23 -26.02
C GLN A 249 -2.48 -11.34 -25.25
N TRP A 250 -2.21 -11.19 -23.93
CA TRP A 250 -2.89 -10.20 -23.14
C TRP A 250 -2.48 -8.79 -23.62
N ARG A 251 -3.46 -8.03 -24.10
CA ARG A 251 -3.23 -6.61 -24.39
C ARG A 251 -3.61 -5.83 -23.12
N PRO A 252 -2.71 -4.97 -22.60
CA PRO A 252 -3.04 -4.06 -21.50
C PRO A 252 -4.32 -3.31 -21.85
N VAL A 253 -5.31 -3.35 -20.94
CA VAL A 253 -6.53 -2.55 -21.13
C VAL A 253 -6.12 -1.10 -20.88
N GLU A 254 -5.77 -0.39 -21.94
CA GLU A 254 -5.24 0.99 -21.88
C GLU A 254 -6.16 1.99 -21.16
N HIS A 255 -7.41 1.61 -20.97
CA HIS A 255 -8.43 2.45 -20.36
C HIS A 255 -8.64 2.24 -18.85
N LEU A 256 -7.78 1.45 -18.17
CA LEU A 256 -7.92 1.18 -16.73
C LEU A 256 -7.08 2.11 -15.85
N SER A 257 -6.24 2.97 -16.41
CA SER A 257 -5.41 3.85 -15.61
C SER A 257 -6.25 5.02 -15.06
N HIS A 258 -6.49 5.02 -13.75
CA HIS A 258 -6.80 6.24 -13.04
C HIS A 258 -5.69 7.25 -13.31
N GLN A 259 -6.01 8.45 -13.80
CA GLN A 259 -5.03 9.52 -13.90
C GLN A 259 -4.84 10.10 -12.49
N ALA A 260 -3.94 9.49 -11.72
CA ALA A 260 -3.55 10.02 -10.43
C ALA A 260 -2.87 11.39 -10.62
N ARG A 261 -3.05 12.28 -9.64
CA ARG A 261 -2.40 13.59 -9.56
C ARG A 261 -1.33 13.55 -8.49
N GLY A 262 -0.41 14.50 -8.52
CA GLY A 262 0.64 14.63 -7.51
C GLY A 262 0.10 14.76 -6.09
N GLU A 263 -1.03 15.45 -5.92
CA GLU A 263 -1.69 15.69 -4.62
C GLU A 263 -2.51 14.50 -4.12
N ASP A 264 -2.79 13.50 -4.96
CA ASP A 264 -3.54 12.32 -4.54
C ASP A 264 -2.71 11.49 -3.56
N ILE A 265 -3.39 10.88 -2.59
CA ILE A 265 -2.74 10.00 -1.60
C ILE A 265 -2.19 8.76 -2.34
N ALA A 266 -0.87 8.60 -2.32
CA ALA A 266 -0.22 7.43 -2.90
C ALA A 266 -0.35 6.20 -1.99
N PHE A 267 -0.16 6.37 -0.67
CA PHE A 267 -0.42 5.31 0.31
C PHE A 267 -0.47 5.85 1.74
N LEU A 268 -0.93 5.03 2.68
CA LEU A 268 -0.91 5.34 4.10
C LEU A 268 0.17 4.51 4.80
N GLN A 269 1.13 5.19 5.42
CA GLN A 269 2.18 4.54 6.22
C GLN A 269 1.77 4.55 7.69
N TYR A 270 1.41 3.38 8.24
CA TYR A 270 1.09 3.28 9.66
C TYR A 270 2.35 3.14 10.49
N THR A 271 2.55 4.09 11.40
CA THR A 271 3.64 4.08 12.38
C THR A 271 3.16 3.58 13.74
N SER A 272 4.12 3.12 14.55
CA SER A 272 3.79 2.55 15.86
C SER A 272 3.50 3.57 16.95
N GLY A 273 3.33 4.83 16.64
CA GLY A 273 2.99 5.91 17.59
C GLY A 273 3.56 5.75 19.00
N SER A 274 4.10 6.78 19.60
CA SER A 274 4.59 6.75 21.00
C SER A 274 3.46 6.55 22.04
N THR A 275 2.20 6.75 21.63
CA THR A 275 0.99 6.65 22.45
C THR A 275 0.28 5.30 22.39
N GLY A 276 0.83 4.32 21.68
CA GLY A 276 0.26 2.98 21.54
C GLY A 276 -0.73 2.80 20.37
N ASP A 277 -1.50 3.82 19.98
CA ASP A 277 -2.40 3.75 18.84
C ASP A 277 -1.66 4.06 17.53
N PRO A 278 -1.82 3.22 16.48
CA PRO A 278 -1.18 3.44 15.20
C PRO A 278 -1.68 4.72 14.52
N LYS A 279 -0.75 5.55 14.02
CA LYS A 279 -1.05 6.76 13.26
C LYS A 279 -0.77 6.50 11.78
N GLY A 280 -1.73 6.74 10.91
CA GLY A 280 -1.59 6.61 9.46
C GLY A 280 -1.05 7.90 8.84
N VAL A 281 0.23 7.95 8.52
CA VAL A 281 0.85 9.09 7.84
C VAL A 281 0.32 9.16 6.42
N VAL A 282 -0.19 10.32 6.02
CA VAL A 282 -0.68 10.59 4.66
C VAL A 282 0.49 10.92 3.76
N LEU A 283 0.74 10.11 2.74
CA LEU A 283 1.81 10.34 1.77
C LEU A 283 1.21 10.46 0.37
N THR A 284 1.38 11.65 -0.22
CA THR A 284 0.97 11.92 -1.60
C THR A 284 2.03 11.47 -2.59
N HIS A 285 1.68 11.35 -3.86
CA HIS A 285 2.67 11.09 -4.91
C HIS A 285 3.73 12.18 -4.96
N ALA A 286 3.34 13.45 -4.79
CA ALA A 286 4.26 14.58 -4.77
C ALA A 286 5.26 14.49 -3.60
N ASN A 287 4.79 14.18 -2.37
CA ASN A 287 5.67 14.01 -1.21
C ASN A 287 6.74 12.95 -1.46
N LEU A 288 6.31 11.78 -1.96
CA LEU A 288 7.20 10.65 -2.23
C LEU A 288 8.24 11.00 -3.31
N LEU A 289 7.81 11.57 -4.42
CA LEU A 289 8.73 11.90 -5.51
C LEU A 289 9.71 13.00 -5.14
N ALA A 290 9.31 13.98 -4.31
CA ALA A 290 10.22 14.97 -3.77
C ALA A 290 11.32 14.32 -2.91
N ASN A 291 10.93 13.41 -2.02
CA ASN A 291 11.91 12.70 -1.16
C ASN A 291 12.80 11.76 -1.95
N ILE A 292 12.23 10.99 -2.89
CA ILE A 292 13.00 10.08 -3.77
C ILE A 292 14.06 10.85 -4.55
N ARG A 293 13.71 11.98 -5.18
CA ARG A 293 14.67 12.82 -5.92
C ARG A 293 15.78 13.34 -5.00
N SER A 294 15.43 13.77 -3.78
CA SER A 294 16.39 14.24 -2.78
C SER A 294 17.32 13.12 -2.30
N ILE A 295 16.82 11.90 -2.09
CA ILE A 295 17.62 10.71 -1.73
C ILE A 295 18.58 10.35 -2.88
N VAL A 296 18.08 10.32 -4.11
CA VAL A 296 18.92 10.05 -5.30
C VAL A 296 20.07 11.02 -5.41
N SER A 297 19.82 12.31 -5.22
CA SER A 297 20.84 13.35 -5.22
C SER A 297 21.80 13.24 -4.03
N GLY A 298 21.27 13.07 -2.81
CA GLY A 298 22.05 13.02 -1.57
C GLY A 298 22.97 11.79 -1.45
N LEU A 299 22.55 10.65 -1.98
CA LEU A 299 23.34 9.41 -2.02
C LEU A 299 24.09 9.21 -3.35
N GLU A 300 24.01 10.17 -4.25
CA GLU A 300 24.61 10.11 -5.60
C GLU A 300 24.32 8.77 -6.30
N ILE A 301 23.02 8.38 -6.31
CA ILE A 301 22.62 7.09 -6.88
C ILE A 301 22.75 7.14 -8.40
N ARG A 302 23.39 6.11 -8.96
CA ARG A 302 23.75 6.01 -10.36
C ARG A 302 22.96 4.93 -11.08
N PRO A 303 22.81 5.00 -12.41
CA PRO A 303 22.10 3.98 -13.18
C PRO A 303 22.75 2.58 -13.19
N ASP A 304 24.01 2.47 -12.82
CA ASP A 304 24.79 1.23 -12.69
C ASP A 304 24.81 0.66 -11.26
N ASP A 305 24.15 1.31 -10.32
CA ASP A 305 24.01 0.80 -8.96
C ASP A 305 23.07 -0.40 -8.89
N ALA A 306 23.18 -1.17 -7.81
CA ALA A 306 22.27 -2.23 -7.43
C ALA A 306 21.99 -2.16 -5.92
N CYS A 307 20.73 -2.42 -5.54
CA CYS A 307 20.31 -2.37 -4.15
C CYS A 307 20.03 -3.77 -3.61
N VAL A 308 20.60 -4.12 -2.46
CA VAL A 308 20.26 -5.34 -1.70
C VAL A 308 19.57 -4.96 -0.41
N SER A 309 18.38 -5.52 -0.15
CA SER A 309 17.61 -5.24 1.06
C SER A 309 16.96 -6.50 1.63
N TRP A 310 16.89 -6.56 2.94
CA TRP A 310 16.06 -7.51 3.69
C TRP A 310 15.00 -6.77 4.53
N LEU A 311 14.92 -5.44 4.38
CA LEU A 311 13.97 -4.61 5.14
C LEU A 311 12.52 -4.97 4.78
N PRO A 312 11.62 -4.97 5.77
CA PRO A 312 10.21 -5.25 5.51
C PRO A 312 9.58 -4.17 4.63
N LEU A 313 8.80 -4.60 3.64
CA LEU A 313 8.12 -3.70 2.69
C LEU A 313 6.91 -2.96 3.28
N TYR A 314 6.51 -3.27 4.51
CA TYR A 314 5.50 -2.49 5.26
C TYR A 314 6.13 -1.38 6.11
N HIS A 315 7.43 -1.14 5.99
CA HIS A 315 8.19 -0.08 6.65
C HIS A 315 8.74 0.90 5.60
N ASP A 316 8.74 2.20 5.91
CA ASP A 316 9.16 3.28 5.01
C ASP A 316 10.55 3.06 4.39
N MET A 317 11.57 2.69 5.18
CA MET A 317 12.92 2.44 4.69
C MET A 317 12.98 1.26 3.68
N GLY A 318 12.17 0.21 3.89
CA GLY A 318 12.06 -0.92 2.96
C GLY A 318 11.21 -0.61 1.73
N LEU A 319 10.12 0.15 1.91
CA LEU A 319 9.20 0.45 0.84
C LEU A 319 9.70 1.60 -0.04
N ILE A 320 10.04 2.73 0.57
CA ILE A 320 10.44 3.92 -0.17
C ILE A 320 11.92 3.84 -0.55
N GLY A 321 12.79 3.63 0.45
CA GLY A 321 14.24 3.60 0.23
C GLY A 321 14.70 2.43 -0.62
N ALA A 322 14.26 1.20 -0.28
CA ALA A 322 14.76 0.03 -0.97
C ALA A 322 13.96 -0.35 -2.23
N TRP A 323 12.68 0.06 -2.38
CA TRP A 323 11.92 -0.26 -3.59
C TRP A 323 11.63 0.96 -4.50
N PHE A 324 11.04 2.05 -3.97
CA PHE A 324 10.65 3.16 -4.86
C PHE A 324 11.85 3.94 -5.43
N VAL A 325 12.96 4.03 -4.70
CA VAL A 325 14.19 4.64 -5.23
C VAL A 325 14.75 3.82 -6.40
N PRO A 326 14.95 2.49 -6.30
CA PRO A 326 15.28 1.62 -7.42
C PRO A 326 14.29 1.71 -8.59
N LEU A 327 12.97 1.76 -8.32
CA LEU A 327 11.94 1.92 -9.34
C LEU A 327 12.11 3.23 -10.12
N PHE A 328 12.39 4.33 -9.43
CA PHE A 328 12.58 5.65 -10.03
C PHE A 328 13.83 5.71 -10.92
N ILE A 329 14.98 5.21 -10.46
CA ILE A 329 16.22 5.20 -11.23
C ILE A 329 16.25 4.09 -12.28
N GLY A 330 15.55 2.97 -12.03
CA GLY A 330 15.58 1.80 -12.90
C GLY A 330 16.73 0.84 -12.58
N ILE A 331 17.27 0.86 -11.37
CA ILE A 331 18.29 -0.09 -10.92
C ILE A 331 17.64 -1.36 -10.33
N PRO A 332 18.34 -2.51 -10.33
CA PRO A 332 17.82 -3.74 -9.77
C PRO A 332 17.75 -3.65 -8.23
N LEU A 333 16.64 -4.15 -7.67
CA LEU A 333 16.47 -4.45 -6.26
C LEU A 333 16.56 -5.95 -6.04
N ILE A 334 17.48 -6.37 -5.20
CA ILE A 334 17.58 -7.74 -4.71
C ILE A 334 17.03 -7.76 -3.29
N VAL A 335 15.98 -8.55 -3.06
CA VAL A 335 15.28 -8.55 -1.77
C VAL A 335 15.14 -9.95 -1.20
N MET A 336 15.33 -10.08 0.11
CA MET A 336 15.06 -11.29 0.89
C MET A 336 14.13 -10.96 2.06
N SER A 337 13.51 -11.98 2.64
CA SER A 337 12.64 -11.76 3.79
C SER A 337 13.45 -11.36 5.03
N PRO A 338 12.89 -10.57 5.97
CA PRO A 338 13.54 -10.27 7.25
C PRO A 338 13.93 -11.54 8.02
N LEU A 339 13.14 -12.60 7.94
CA LEU A 339 13.43 -13.87 8.61
C LEU A 339 14.64 -14.56 8.01
N ALA A 340 14.84 -14.52 6.70
CA ALA A 340 16.01 -15.09 6.04
C ALA A 340 17.31 -14.41 6.50
N PHE A 341 17.29 -13.09 6.69
CA PHE A 341 18.42 -12.35 7.26
C PHE A 341 18.64 -12.70 8.74
N LEU A 342 17.59 -12.67 9.56
CA LEU A 342 17.70 -12.95 11.00
C LEU A 342 18.17 -14.36 11.28
N SER A 343 17.80 -15.32 10.45
CA SER A 343 18.25 -16.72 10.56
C SER A 343 19.73 -16.84 10.23
N ARG A 344 20.15 -16.29 9.09
CA ARG A 344 21.51 -16.39 8.59
C ARG A 344 21.98 -15.05 8.04
N PRO A 345 22.57 -14.18 8.90
CA PRO A 345 22.97 -12.83 8.49
C PRO A 345 24.00 -12.79 7.35
N GLU A 346 24.80 -13.84 7.18
CA GLU A 346 25.75 -13.99 6.07
C GLU A 346 25.07 -13.96 4.70
N ARG A 347 23.80 -14.35 4.60
CA ARG A 347 23.01 -14.27 3.35
C ARG A 347 22.96 -12.85 2.78
N TRP A 348 22.86 -11.85 3.65
CA TRP A 348 22.86 -10.45 3.24
C TRP A 348 24.19 -10.04 2.61
N LEU A 349 25.31 -10.37 3.27
CA LEU A 349 26.66 -10.06 2.78
C LEU A 349 26.96 -10.85 1.49
N ARG A 350 26.55 -12.12 1.43
CA ARG A 350 26.71 -12.96 0.23
C ARG A 350 25.85 -12.45 -0.94
N ALA A 351 24.65 -11.90 -0.68
CA ALA A 351 23.85 -11.27 -1.72
C ALA A 351 24.52 -10.00 -2.25
N ILE A 352 25.11 -9.17 -1.37
CA ILE A 352 25.89 -7.99 -1.78
C ILE A 352 27.03 -8.41 -2.71
N GLN A 353 27.81 -9.42 -2.33
CA GLN A 353 28.90 -9.97 -3.17
C GLN A 353 28.36 -10.50 -4.51
N LYS A 354 27.38 -11.43 -4.46
CA LYS A 354 26.87 -12.14 -5.65
C LYS A 354 26.33 -11.18 -6.72
N HIS A 355 25.61 -10.17 -6.27
CA HIS A 355 24.99 -9.18 -7.18
C HIS A 355 25.82 -7.90 -7.33
N ARG A 356 27.05 -7.87 -6.77
CA ARG A 356 27.92 -6.69 -6.76
C ARG A 356 27.17 -5.43 -6.35
N ALA A 357 26.31 -5.57 -5.34
CA ALA A 357 25.46 -4.49 -4.91
C ALA A 357 26.27 -3.35 -4.29
N THR A 358 25.84 -2.14 -4.59
CA THR A 358 26.54 -0.91 -4.21
C THR A 358 25.85 -0.21 -3.05
N ILE A 359 24.55 -0.48 -2.86
CA ILE A 359 23.70 0.14 -1.85
C ILE A 359 23.00 -0.95 -1.05
N ALA A 360 23.10 -0.87 0.28
CA ALA A 360 22.37 -1.80 1.16
C ALA A 360 21.98 -1.09 2.47
N PRO A 361 20.69 -0.73 2.64
CA PRO A 361 20.17 -0.09 3.84
C PRO A 361 19.91 -1.11 4.94
N ALA A 362 20.23 -0.75 6.19
CA ALA A 362 19.93 -1.56 7.36
C ALA A 362 19.86 -0.72 8.65
N PRO A 363 19.15 -1.16 9.70
CA PRO A 363 19.23 -0.57 11.03
C PRO A 363 20.50 -1.02 11.78
N ASN A 364 20.86 -0.31 12.83
CA ASN A 364 22.09 -0.52 13.61
C ASN A 364 22.22 -1.95 14.14
N PHE A 365 21.11 -2.57 14.60
CA PHE A 365 21.15 -3.94 15.11
C PHE A 365 21.61 -4.97 14.06
N ALA A 366 21.42 -4.70 12.78
CA ALA A 366 21.81 -5.61 11.72
C ALA A 366 23.33 -5.69 11.59
N TYR A 367 24.00 -4.55 11.65
CA TYR A 367 25.45 -4.48 11.66
C TYR A 367 26.02 -5.21 12.90
N GLU A 368 25.41 -4.99 14.07
CA GLU A 368 25.79 -5.70 15.29
C GLU A 368 25.55 -7.21 15.18
N LEU A 369 24.44 -7.63 14.57
CA LEU A 369 24.11 -9.04 14.36
C LEU A 369 25.15 -9.73 13.47
N CYS A 370 25.56 -9.09 12.39
CA CYS A 370 26.61 -9.60 11.50
C CYS A 370 27.94 -9.77 12.24
N VAL A 371 28.32 -8.79 13.09
CA VAL A 371 29.54 -8.88 13.90
C VAL A 371 29.48 -10.03 14.88
N ARG A 372 28.33 -10.29 15.49
CA ARG A 372 28.23 -11.28 16.59
C ARG A 372 27.96 -12.70 16.14
N LYS A 373 27.19 -12.89 15.06
CA LYS A 373 26.62 -14.20 14.69
C LYS A 373 27.33 -14.90 13.55
N ILE A 374 27.95 -14.17 12.62
CA ILE A 374 28.57 -14.81 11.46
C ILE A 374 29.88 -15.45 11.92
N ALA A 375 30.04 -16.76 11.72
CA ALA A 375 31.28 -17.45 11.99
C ALA A 375 32.34 -17.16 10.91
N ASP A 376 33.62 -17.20 11.26
CA ASP A 376 34.68 -16.84 10.30
C ASP A 376 34.73 -17.78 9.08
N LYS A 377 34.39 -19.07 9.26
CA LYS A 377 34.23 -20.04 8.18
C LYS A 377 33.19 -19.63 7.12
N ASP A 378 32.13 -18.90 7.54
CA ASP A 378 31.08 -18.46 6.67
C ASP A 378 31.42 -17.17 5.89
N LEU A 379 32.60 -16.57 6.24
CA LEU A 379 33.16 -15.39 5.59
C LEU A 379 34.25 -15.73 4.54
N GLU A 380 34.64 -16.99 4.41
CA GLU A 380 35.65 -17.40 3.45
C GLU A 380 35.27 -17.02 2.01
N GLY A 381 36.18 -16.34 1.29
CA GLY A 381 35.95 -15.87 -0.08
C GLY A 381 34.90 -14.74 -0.21
N LEU A 382 34.53 -14.07 0.90
CA LEU A 382 33.64 -12.89 0.84
C LEU A 382 34.38 -11.70 0.23
N ASP A 383 33.70 -10.96 -0.67
CA ASP A 383 34.16 -9.71 -1.28
C ASP A 383 33.09 -8.64 -1.16
N LEU A 384 33.36 -7.57 -0.42
CA LEU A 384 32.46 -6.43 -0.17
C LEU A 384 32.95 -5.14 -0.84
N THR A 385 33.90 -5.22 -1.76
CA THR A 385 34.49 -4.04 -2.44
C THR A 385 33.47 -3.21 -3.22
N SER A 386 32.37 -3.80 -3.66
CA SER A 386 31.32 -3.10 -4.40
C SER A 386 30.45 -2.20 -3.52
N TRP A 387 30.39 -2.44 -2.21
CA TRP A 387 29.46 -1.77 -1.31
C TRP A 387 29.94 -0.36 -0.97
N ARG A 388 29.36 0.66 -1.62
CA ARG A 388 29.73 2.07 -1.48
C ARG A 388 28.85 2.89 -0.54
N ALA A 389 27.59 2.46 -0.32
CA ALA A 389 26.63 3.14 0.54
C ALA A 389 25.96 2.13 1.50
N ALA A 390 26.51 2.04 2.70
CA ALA A 390 26.01 1.24 3.82
C ALA A 390 25.21 2.14 4.75
N THR A 391 23.95 2.43 4.39
CA THR A 391 23.12 3.37 5.12
C THR A 391 22.58 2.71 6.39
N ASN A 392 22.84 3.32 7.54
CA ASN A 392 22.42 2.87 8.88
C ASN A 392 21.45 3.87 9.47
N GLY A 393 20.19 3.48 9.69
CA GLY A 393 19.17 4.38 10.20
C GLY A 393 17.98 3.67 10.84
N ALA A 394 16.90 4.43 11.01
CA ALA A 394 15.66 3.96 11.62
C ALA A 394 15.73 3.66 13.13
N GLU A 395 16.89 3.69 13.75
CA GLU A 395 17.12 3.58 15.20
C GLU A 395 18.41 4.32 15.56
N PRO A 396 18.69 4.58 16.86
CA PRO A 396 19.95 5.22 17.27
C PRO A 396 21.18 4.46 16.76
N VAL A 397 22.06 5.16 16.04
CA VAL A 397 23.28 4.63 15.47
C VAL A 397 24.41 4.75 16.48
N ARG A 398 25.13 3.66 16.73
CA ARG A 398 26.19 3.58 17.75
C ARG A 398 27.57 3.56 17.12
N ALA A 399 28.45 4.42 17.60
CA ALA A 399 29.82 4.50 17.13
C ALA A 399 30.57 3.16 17.29
N GLU A 400 30.43 2.47 18.43
CA GLU A 400 31.05 1.17 18.69
C GLU A 400 30.60 0.10 17.69
N THR A 401 29.30 0.03 17.36
CA THR A 401 28.79 -0.93 16.36
C THR A 401 29.45 -0.70 15.01
N LEU A 402 29.54 0.56 14.58
CA LEU A 402 30.16 0.93 13.30
C LEU A 402 31.66 0.57 13.29
N GLN A 403 32.40 0.90 14.37
CA GLN A 403 33.82 0.58 14.49
C GLN A 403 34.07 -0.93 14.45
N ARG A 404 33.27 -1.72 15.18
CA ARG A 404 33.40 -3.17 15.21
C ARG A 404 33.08 -3.79 13.85
N PHE A 405 32.05 -3.30 13.17
CA PHE A 405 31.69 -3.75 11.84
C PHE A 405 32.81 -3.42 10.82
N ALA A 406 33.26 -2.19 10.80
CA ALA A 406 34.34 -1.75 9.92
C ALA A 406 35.61 -2.59 10.11
N LYS A 407 36.03 -2.79 11.37
CA LYS A 407 37.20 -3.58 11.71
C LYS A 407 37.08 -5.05 11.28
N ARG A 408 35.89 -5.66 11.51
CA ARG A 408 35.67 -7.08 11.20
C ARG A 408 35.64 -7.34 9.69
N PHE A 409 35.04 -6.45 8.91
CA PHE A 409 34.84 -6.68 7.49
C PHE A 409 35.87 -6.01 6.59
N ALA A 410 36.77 -5.20 7.11
CA ALA A 410 37.89 -4.63 6.35
C ALA A 410 38.75 -5.69 5.60
N PRO A 411 39.08 -6.87 6.19
CA PRO A 411 39.80 -7.92 5.46
C PRO A 411 39.07 -8.49 4.25
N TYR A 412 37.75 -8.28 4.17
CA TYR A 412 36.87 -8.72 3.07
C TYR A 412 36.56 -7.58 2.08
N GLY A 413 37.40 -6.53 2.05
CA GLY A 413 37.28 -5.43 1.11
C GLY A 413 36.23 -4.37 1.47
N PHE A 414 35.60 -4.45 2.65
CA PHE A 414 34.65 -3.44 3.08
C PHE A 414 35.35 -2.10 3.36
N ASN A 415 34.89 -1.05 2.69
CA ASN A 415 35.40 0.31 2.91
C ASN A 415 34.66 0.97 4.10
N PRO A 416 35.34 1.31 5.22
CA PRO A 416 34.71 1.99 6.35
C PRO A 416 34.03 3.32 6.00
N LYS A 417 34.51 3.99 4.94
CA LYS A 417 33.90 5.23 4.43
C LYS A 417 32.53 5.03 3.76
N ALA A 418 32.12 3.78 3.51
CA ALA A 418 30.79 3.45 3.05
C ALA A 418 29.72 3.55 4.16
N LEU A 419 30.13 3.49 5.45
CA LEU A 419 29.19 3.59 6.57
C LEU A 419 28.63 5.01 6.70
N MET A 420 27.32 5.11 6.69
CA MET A 420 26.58 6.37 6.72
C MET A 420 25.43 6.28 7.73
N ALA A 421 25.46 7.05 8.80
CA ALA A 421 24.30 7.17 9.67
C ALA A 421 23.30 8.14 9.03
N VAL A 422 22.10 7.67 8.74
CA VAL A 422 21.05 8.45 8.06
C VAL A 422 19.87 8.67 8.99
N TYR A 423 19.23 9.81 8.86
CA TYR A 423 18.06 10.17 9.67
C TYR A 423 16.84 10.48 8.83
N GLY A 424 15.70 10.04 9.34
CA GLY A 424 14.39 10.35 8.77
C GLY A 424 13.25 9.62 9.47
N LEU A 425 12.03 9.94 9.06
CA LEU A 425 10.78 9.40 9.60
C LEU A 425 9.70 9.41 8.53
N ALA A 426 8.65 8.64 8.76
CA ALA A 426 7.55 8.51 7.80
C ALA A 426 6.84 9.84 7.50
N GLU A 427 6.81 10.76 8.47
CA GLU A 427 6.20 12.09 8.35
C GLU A 427 6.97 13.00 7.37
N ALA A 428 8.24 12.68 7.06
CA ALA A 428 9.04 13.29 6.00
C ALA A 428 9.09 12.44 4.71
N SER A 429 8.15 11.54 4.52
CA SER A 429 8.17 10.42 3.58
C SER A 429 9.18 9.36 3.99
N LEU A 430 10.49 9.66 4.03
CA LEU A 430 11.54 8.77 4.53
C LEU A 430 12.71 9.59 5.11
N ALA A 431 13.53 10.19 4.27
CA ALA A 431 14.83 10.74 4.66
C ALA A 431 14.76 12.26 4.85
N ILE A 432 15.39 12.73 5.92
CA ILE A 432 15.61 14.14 6.21
C ILE A 432 17.06 14.53 5.97
N SER A 433 18.02 13.73 6.48
CA SER A 433 19.44 14.05 6.37
C SER A 433 20.28 12.81 6.10
N VAL A 434 21.39 13.02 5.38
CA VAL A 434 22.39 12.02 5.06
C VAL A 434 23.79 12.63 5.13
N PRO A 435 24.82 11.89 5.58
CA PRO A 435 26.21 12.29 5.41
C PRO A 435 26.60 12.31 3.92
N ARG A 436 27.66 13.03 3.60
CA ARG A 436 28.24 12.99 2.25
C ARG A 436 28.81 11.60 1.97
N LEU A 437 28.51 11.09 0.81
CA LEU A 437 29.01 9.79 0.36
C LEU A 437 30.54 9.79 0.31
N GLY A 438 31.17 8.78 0.90
CA GLY A 438 32.64 8.61 0.94
C GLY A 438 33.35 9.32 2.09
N ASP A 439 32.67 10.16 2.88
CA ASP A 439 33.26 10.77 4.08
C ASP A 439 33.28 9.78 5.26
N GLY A 440 32.36 8.80 5.25
CA GLY A 440 32.18 7.88 6.37
C GLY A 440 31.37 8.52 7.50
N TYR A 441 31.42 7.91 8.67
CA TYR A 441 30.77 8.45 9.87
C TYR A 441 31.76 9.25 10.71
N LYS A 442 31.26 10.29 11.39
CA LYS A 442 32.00 11.08 12.38
C LYS A 442 31.39 10.84 13.75
N VAL A 443 32.21 10.85 14.77
CA VAL A 443 31.78 10.71 16.17
C VAL A 443 32.14 11.99 16.90
N ASP A 444 31.14 12.67 17.43
CA ASP A 444 31.31 13.82 18.32
C ASP A 444 31.35 13.32 19.76
N ARG A 445 32.48 13.58 20.44
CA ARG A 445 32.69 13.25 21.85
C ARG A 445 32.50 14.52 22.66
N ILE A 446 31.52 14.53 23.54
CA ILE A 446 31.14 15.73 24.29
C ILE A 446 31.16 15.51 25.81
N GLU A 447 31.32 16.61 26.54
CA GLU A 447 31.31 16.62 28.00
C GLU A 447 29.93 16.25 28.55
N ARG A 448 29.87 15.17 29.29
CA ARG A 448 28.65 14.63 29.85
C ARG A 448 27.90 15.62 30.75
N ALA A 449 28.59 16.23 31.71
CA ALA A 449 27.98 17.09 32.72
C ALA A 449 27.29 18.32 32.11
N ALA A 450 27.94 18.99 31.16
CA ALA A 450 27.38 20.17 30.49
C ALA A 450 26.19 19.79 29.61
N PHE A 451 26.25 18.60 28.96
CA PHE A 451 25.17 18.17 28.10
C PHE A 451 23.92 17.73 28.87
N GLU A 452 24.08 16.92 29.90
CA GLU A 452 22.95 16.43 30.71
C GLU A 452 22.27 17.50 31.54
N SER A 453 23.01 18.56 31.98
CA SER A 453 22.43 19.65 32.80
C SER A 453 21.91 20.79 31.96
N GLU A 454 22.59 21.17 30.90
CA GLU A 454 22.33 22.43 30.15
C GLU A 454 22.03 22.19 28.64
N GLY A 455 22.13 20.98 28.17
CA GLY A 455 21.97 20.67 26.74
C GLY A 455 23.11 21.21 25.86
N ARG A 456 24.28 21.56 26.45
CA ARG A 456 25.43 22.11 25.71
C ARG A 456 26.39 21.00 25.28
N ALA A 457 26.56 20.77 23.99
CA ALA A 457 27.46 19.79 23.41
C ALA A 457 28.91 20.31 23.35
N ILE A 458 29.54 20.50 24.52
CA ILE A 458 30.93 20.94 24.62
C ILE A 458 31.85 19.80 24.25
N PRO A 459 32.81 19.97 23.30
CA PRO A 459 33.75 18.90 22.96
C PRO A 459 34.52 18.40 24.21
N ALA A 460 34.55 17.08 24.39
CA ALA A 460 35.22 16.44 25.50
C ALA A 460 36.74 16.56 25.36
N GLY A 461 37.41 16.85 26.46
CA GLY A 461 38.86 16.85 26.51
C GLY A 461 39.46 15.43 26.39
N ALA A 462 40.73 15.31 26.00
CA ALA A 462 41.43 14.03 25.87
C ALA A 462 41.48 13.23 27.18
N SER A 463 41.34 13.89 28.33
CA SER A 463 41.36 13.29 29.67
C SER A 463 39.95 12.91 30.19
N ASP A 464 38.87 13.21 29.43
CA ASP A 464 37.52 12.85 29.85
C ASP A 464 37.35 11.32 29.73
N SER A 465 37.12 10.67 30.87
CA SER A 465 37.01 9.24 31.01
C SER A 465 35.65 8.65 30.60
N ALA A 466 34.61 9.48 30.49
CA ALA A 466 33.24 9.04 30.25
C ALA A 466 32.43 10.04 29.37
N PRO A 467 32.95 10.43 28.19
CA PRO A 467 32.26 11.35 27.32
C PRO A 467 30.99 10.70 26.77
N LEU A 468 30.01 11.52 26.36
CA LEU A 468 28.92 11.10 25.50
C LEU A 468 29.40 11.05 24.06
N GLU A 469 28.99 10.05 23.33
CA GLU A 469 29.34 9.86 21.90
C GLU A 469 28.08 9.88 21.03
N PHE A 470 28.04 10.80 20.05
CA PHE A 470 26.99 10.86 19.06
C PHE A 470 27.57 10.73 17.66
N VAL A 471 26.84 10.01 16.79
CA VAL A 471 27.24 9.83 15.39
C VAL A 471 26.53 10.85 14.54
N ASN A 472 27.25 11.52 13.63
CA ASN A 472 26.67 12.49 12.72
C ASN A 472 25.62 11.85 11.80
N ALA A 473 24.50 12.51 11.61
CA ALA A 473 23.47 12.15 10.64
C ALA A 473 23.57 12.99 9.34
N GLY A 474 24.68 13.68 9.16
CA GLY A 474 24.99 14.49 7.98
C GLY A 474 24.19 15.80 7.88
N LYS A 475 23.95 16.23 6.65
CA LYS A 475 23.24 17.47 6.34
C LYS A 475 21.83 17.18 5.84
N PRO A 476 20.88 18.12 5.99
CA PRO A 476 19.57 18.01 5.38
C PRO A 476 19.67 17.75 3.87
N LEU A 477 18.80 16.88 3.39
CA LEU A 477 18.67 16.63 1.95
C LEU A 477 18.21 17.87 1.19
N PRO A 478 18.50 17.99 -0.11
CA PRO A 478 17.96 19.08 -0.92
C PRO A 478 16.44 19.21 -0.77
N SER A 479 15.94 20.43 -0.69
CA SER A 479 14.53 20.75 -0.45
C SER A 479 13.97 20.44 0.94
N VAL A 480 14.76 19.94 1.89
CA VAL A 480 14.36 19.78 3.30
C VAL A 480 15.04 20.84 4.15
N GLU A 481 14.26 21.61 4.87
CA GLU A 481 14.76 22.54 5.87
C GLU A 481 14.63 21.96 7.26
N VAL A 482 15.63 22.19 8.11
CA VAL A 482 15.68 21.72 9.50
C VAL A 482 16.00 22.86 10.44
N ARG A 483 15.27 22.93 11.55
CA ARG A 483 15.54 23.85 12.68
C ARG A 483 15.71 23.05 13.95
N ILE A 484 16.63 23.45 14.79
CA ILE A 484 16.73 22.99 16.18
C ILE A 484 16.22 24.13 17.06
N VAL A 485 15.18 23.84 17.83
CA VAL A 485 14.46 24.88 18.59
C VAL A 485 14.33 24.54 20.08
N ASP A 486 14.24 25.58 20.89
CA ASP A 486 13.91 25.44 22.29
C ASP A 486 12.41 25.11 22.51
N PRO A 487 11.95 24.82 23.75
CA PRO A 487 10.52 24.55 24.02
C PRO A 487 9.57 25.69 23.65
N ALA A 488 10.08 26.93 23.50
CA ALA A 488 9.30 28.09 23.06
C ALA A 488 9.29 28.28 21.52
N GLY A 489 9.97 27.39 20.76
CA GLY A 489 10.04 27.43 19.30
C GLY A 489 11.08 28.40 18.74
N ARG A 490 12.00 28.90 19.54
CA ARG A 490 13.09 29.80 19.11
C ARG A 490 14.28 28.99 18.64
N ASP A 491 14.92 29.44 17.57
CA ASP A 491 16.11 28.77 17.02
C ASP A 491 17.25 28.75 18.04
N LEU A 492 17.87 27.59 18.16
CA LEU A 492 19.09 27.37 18.93
C LEU A 492 20.31 27.41 18.02
N GLY A 493 21.44 27.88 18.57
CA GLY A 493 22.71 27.91 17.87
C GLY A 493 23.41 26.58 17.81
N GLU A 494 24.61 26.60 17.25
CA GLU A 494 25.53 25.46 17.21
C GLU A 494 25.74 24.88 18.63
N ARG A 495 25.81 23.56 18.73
CA ARG A 495 26.10 22.80 19.95
C ARG A 495 25.12 22.99 21.11
N GLN A 496 23.87 23.34 20.77
CA GLN A 496 22.78 23.39 21.75
C GLN A 496 21.70 22.36 21.37
N GLU A 497 21.36 21.47 22.32
CA GLU A 497 20.31 20.47 22.12
C GLU A 497 18.93 21.12 22.14
N GLY A 498 18.09 20.74 21.18
CA GLY A 498 16.69 21.17 21.11
C GLY A 498 15.83 20.20 20.31
N GLN A 499 14.56 20.58 20.15
CA GLN A 499 13.62 19.82 19.34
C GLN A 499 13.94 20.03 17.86
N LEU A 500 13.98 18.93 17.11
CA LEU A 500 14.16 18.96 15.67
C LEU A 500 12.82 19.19 14.99
N TRP A 501 12.70 20.34 14.29
CA TRP A 501 11.60 20.65 13.40
C TRP A 501 12.08 20.60 11.97
N PHE A 502 11.18 20.18 11.06
CA PHE A 502 11.50 20.10 9.63
C PHE A 502 10.33 20.57 8.79
N ARG A 503 10.63 21.00 7.56
CA ARG A 503 9.65 21.26 6.52
C ARG A 503 10.21 20.97 5.14
N GLY A 504 9.34 20.88 4.16
CA GLY A 504 9.69 20.67 2.75
C GLY A 504 8.62 19.93 1.96
N PRO A 505 8.77 19.81 0.65
CA PRO A 505 7.78 19.18 -0.21
C PRO A 505 7.59 17.68 0.06
N SER A 506 8.54 17.02 0.76
CA SER A 506 8.43 15.63 1.19
C SER A 506 7.65 15.44 2.49
N ALA A 507 7.31 16.53 3.19
CA ALA A 507 6.61 16.50 4.47
C ALA A 507 5.13 16.14 4.27
N THR A 508 4.60 15.30 5.18
CA THR A 508 3.18 14.92 5.18
C THR A 508 2.27 16.10 5.49
N SER A 509 1.04 16.06 4.98
CA SER A 509 -0.04 16.96 5.40
C SER A 509 -0.65 16.58 6.76
N GLY A 510 -0.24 15.46 7.37
CA GLY A 510 -0.70 15.00 8.67
C GLY A 510 -1.08 13.53 8.73
N TYR A 511 -1.86 13.18 9.74
CA TYR A 511 -2.31 11.82 9.98
C TYR A 511 -3.73 11.59 9.49
N TYR A 512 -3.92 10.51 8.77
CA TYR A 512 -5.21 10.14 8.19
C TYR A 512 -6.30 10.00 9.26
N ARG A 513 -7.34 10.84 9.15
CA ARG A 513 -8.48 10.88 10.08
C ARG A 513 -8.08 11.02 11.55
N ASN A 514 -7.04 11.77 11.83
CA ASN A 514 -6.58 12.08 13.17
C ASN A 514 -6.14 13.54 13.26
N SER A 515 -7.12 14.44 13.37
CA SER A 515 -6.90 15.89 13.41
C SER A 515 -6.18 16.36 14.69
N GLU A 516 -6.33 15.65 15.80
CA GLU A 516 -5.66 15.96 17.06
C GLU A 516 -4.16 15.69 16.94
N ALA A 517 -3.77 14.48 16.52
CA ALA A 517 -2.37 14.16 16.30
C ALA A 517 -1.74 15.02 15.19
N THR A 518 -2.52 15.43 14.17
CA THR A 518 -2.06 16.33 13.12
C THR A 518 -1.74 17.71 13.70
N ARG A 519 -2.59 18.25 14.56
CA ARG A 519 -2.31 19.53 15.25
C ARG A 519 -1.09 19.46 16.19
N GLU A 520 -0.88 18.31 16.82
CA GLU A 520 0.33 18.09 17.65
C GLU A 520 1.61 18.01 16.82
N LEU A 521 1.54 17.53 15.58
CA LEU A 521 2.65 17.42 14.66
C LEU A 521 3.04 18.80 14.11
N MET A 522 2.04 19.59 13.71
CA MET A 522 2.24 20.88 13.07
C MET A 522 2.65 21.96 14.11
N ARG A 523 3.56 22.81 13.70
CA ARG A 523 4.09 23.95 14.46
C ARG A 523 4.10 25.17 13.53
N ASP A 524 4.41 26.30 14.02
CA ASP A 524 4.62 27.61 13.40
C ASP A 524 4.56 27.61 11.86
N GLY A 525 3.37 27.76 11.30
CA GLY A 525 3.12 27.70 9.85
C GLY A 525 3.14 26.26 9.31
N ASP A 526 4.16 25.94 8.52
CA ASP A 526 4.34 24.65 7.80
C ASP A 526 5.43 23.75 8.41
N TRP A 527 5.98 24.12 9.58
CA TRP A 527 6.96 23.29 10.28
C TRP A 527 6.30 22.10 10.97
N LEU A 528 6.97 20.96 10.93
CA LEU A 528 6.57 19.74 11.61
C LEU A 528 7.57 19.38 12.71
N ASN A 529 7.05 19.05 13.90
CA ASN A 529 7.89 18.58 15.01
C ASN A 529 8.13 17.07 14.88
N SER A 530 9.36 16.66 14.68
CA SER A 530 9.73 15.22 14.59
C SER A 530 9.52 14.44 15.88
N GLY A 531 9.53 15.15 17.02
CA GLY A 531 9.56 14.57 18.37
C GLY A 531 10.93 14.05 18.78
N ASP A 532 11.96 14.25 17.95
CA ASP A 532 13.34 13.89 18.22
C ASP A 532 14.13 15.12 18.71
N LEU A 533 15.19 14.87 19.48
CA LEU A 533 16.15 15.86 19.94
C LEU A 533 17.43 15.76 19.13
N ALA A 534 18.04 16.91 18.86
CA ALA A 534 19.27 16.99 18.10
C ALA A 534 20.03 18.29 18.41
N TYR A 535 21.27 18.38 17.95
CA TYR A 535 22.04 19.60 17.91
C TYR A 535 22.80 19.74 16.59
N TRP A 536 23.20 20.95 16.23
CA TRP A 536 24.11 21.24 15.15
C TRP A 536 25.57 21.17 15.65
N GLY A 537 26.41 20.42 14.96
CA GLY A 537 27.85 20.43 15.18
C GLY A 537 28.60 20.50 13.85
N GLU A 538 29.39 21.57 13.64
CA GLU A 538 30.13 21.81 12.39
C GLU A 538 29.23 21.76 11.13
N GLY A 539 27.98 22.24 11.28
CA GLY A 539 26.99 22.27 10.20
C GLY A 539 26.41 20.90 9.81
N GLU A 540 26.60 19.86 10.64
CA GLU A 540 25.99 18.54 10.52
C GLU A 540 25.06 18.26 11.70
N LEU A 541 24.04 17.40 11.50
CA LEU A 541 23.08 17.01 12.52
C LEU A 541 23.63 15.87 13.39
N TYR A 542 23.39 15.97 14.70
CA TYR A 542 23.65 14.91 15.68
C TYR A 542 22.36 14.62 16.45
N LEU A 543 21.80 13.42 16.27
CA LEU A 543 20.58 12.97 16.95
C LEU A 543 20.94 12.47 18.35
N THR A 544 20.24 12.95 19.36
CA THR A 544 20.52 12.61 20.76
C THR A 544 19.48 11.68 21.37
N GLY A 545 18.23 11.74 20.89
CA GLY A 545 17.19 10.86 21.35
C GLY A 545 15.78 11.35 21.00
N ARG A 546 14.77 10.76 21.66
CA ARG A 546 13.39 11.24 21.57
C ARG A 546 13.05 12.07 22.78
N ALA A 547 12.43 13.23 22.57
CA ALA A 547 12.03 14.14 23.63
C ALA A 547 11.15 13.45 24.72
N LYS A 548 10.24 12.56 24.31
CA LYS A 548 9.37 11.81 25.23
C LYS A 548 10.03 10.63 25.94
N ASP A 549 11.21 10.22 25.50
CA ASP A 549 11.93 9.06 26.06
C ASP A 549 13.01 9.51 27.05
N VAL A 550 13.46 10.77 27.02
CA VAL A 550 14.45 11.31 27.98
C VAL A 550 13.92 11.18 29.41
N ILE A 551 14.75 10.69 30.30
CA ILE A 551 14.42 10.49 31.71
C ILE A 551 14.99 11.67 32.49
N ILE A 552 14.12 12.40 33.21
CA ILE A 552 14.53 13.55 34.02
C ILE A 552 14.72 13.10 35.47
N LYS A 553 15.96 12.95 35.89
CA LYS A 553 16.29 12.53 37.24
C LYS A 553 17.31 13.47 37.87
N ALA A 554 16.99 13.97 39.05
CA ALA A 554 17.86 14.89 39.80
C ALA A 554 18.36 16.10 39.00
N GLY A 555 17.49 16.66 38.12
CA GLY A 555 17.81 17.80 37.24
C GLY A 555 18.71 17.47 36.05
N ARG A 556 18.97 16.20 35.78
CA ARG A 556 19.76 15.74 34.64
C ARG A 556 18.88 15.02 33.60
N ASN A 557 19.18 15.23 32.34
CA ASN A 557 18.58 14.52 31.23
C ASN A 557 19.36 13.22 30.97
N LEU A 558 18.75 12.07 31.26
CA LEU A 558 19.36 10.76 31.02
C LEU A 558 18.79 10.13 29.73
N TYR A 559 19.67 9.62 28.92
CA TYR A 559 19.29 9.04 27.63
C TYR A 559 19.12 7.52 27.75
N PRO A 560 17.90 6.97 27.55
CA PRO A 560 17.59 5.56 27.79
C PRO A 560 18.51 4.59 27.06
N HIS A 561 18.91 4.91 25.84
CA HIS A 561 19.72 4.03 24.99
C HIS A 561 21.10 3.72 25.60
N GLU A 562 21.69 4.69 26.30
CA GLU A 562 22.95 4.50 26.98
C GLU A 562 22.81 3.55 28.19
N ILE A 563 21.78 3.76 28.99
CA ILE A 563 21.49 2.89 30.16
C ILE A 563 21.19 1.46 29.71
N GLU A 564 20.41 1.32 28.63
CA GLU A 564 20.08 0.03 28.02
C GLU A 564 21.32 -0.71 27.53
N GLU A 565 22.30 0.02 27.02
CA GLU A 565 23.57 -0.53 26.58
C GLU A 565 24.44 -1.00 27.74
N ILE A 566 24.63 -0.14 28.74
CA ILE A 566 25.39 -0.46 29.94
C ILE A 566 24.82 -1.71 30.60
N ALA A 567 23.52 -1.71 30.89
CA ALA A 567 22.84 -2.84 31.50
C ALA A 567 22.83 -4.10 30.59
N GLY A 568 22.80 -3.92 29.29
CA GLY A 568 22.81 -4.99 28.29
C GLY A 568 24.16 -5.74 28.18
N ARG A 569 25.25 -5.12 28.62
CA ARG A 569 26.60 -5.73 28.67
C ARG A 569 26.82 -6.65 29.90
N VAL A 570 25.93 -6.52 30.91
CA VAL A 570 26.05 -7.33 32.14
C VAL A 570 25.83 -8.81 31.82
N LYS A 571 26.74 -9.66 32.33
CA LYS A 571 26.68 -11.11 32.10
C LYS A 571 25.35 -11.69 32.64
N GLY A 572 24.65 -12.44 31.83
CA GLY A 572 23.36 -13.03 32.15
C GLY A 572 22.14 -12.23 31.63
N VAL A 573 22.33 -10.97 31.26
CA VAL A 573 21.30 -10.15 30.59
C VAL A 573 21.24 -10.52 29.11
N ARG A 574 20.02 -10.56 28.56
CA ARG A 574 19.80 -10.76 27.14
C ARG A 574 20.08 -9.47 26.37
N ALA A 575 21.14 -9.46 25.59
CA ALA A 575 21.52 -8.30 24.79
C ALA A 575 20.37 -7.84 23.86
N GLY A 576 20.10 -6.52 23.83
CA GLY A 576 19.00 -5.94 23.05
C GLY A 576 17.61 -6.25 23.61
N CYS A 577 17.51 -6.68 24.88
CA CYS A 577 16.29 -6.92 25.61
C CYS A 577 16.31 -6.21 26.97
N VAL A 578 16.79 -4.97 26.98
CA VAL A 578 16.79 -4.06 28.13
C VAL A 578 16.05 -2.80 27.73
N VAL A 579 15.19 -2.28 28.61
CA VAL A 579 14.46 -1.02 28.42
C VAL A 579 14.64 -0.17 29.66
N ALA A 580 15.13 1.05 29.48
CA ALA A 580 15.20 2.06 30.51
C ALA A 580 14.10 3.11 30.30
N PHE A 581 13.44 3.54 31.35
CA PHE A 581 12.39 4.56 31.30
C PHE A 581 12.20 5.25 32.64
N GLY A 582 11.67 6.51 32.60
CA GLY A 582 11.24 7.24 33.76
C GLY A 582 9.86 6.83 34.23
N ALA A 583 9.65 6.69 35.54
CA ALA A 583 8.34 6.54 36.15
C ALA A 583 8.12 7.68 37.18
N PRO A 584 6.92 8.29 37.24
CA PRO A 584 6.65 9.39 38.22
C PRO A 584 6.95 8.95 39.64
N ASP A 585 7.60 9.81 40.42
CA ASP A 585 7.74 9.65 41.87
C ASP A 585 6.97 10.79 42.57
N GLU A 586 5.82 10.45 43.11
CA GLU A 586 4.95 11.41 43.82
C GLU A 586 5.59 12.05 45.05
N ARG A 587 6.67 11.42 45.61
CA ARG A 587 7.33 11.92 46.80
C ARG A 587 8.40 12.99 46.52
N THR A 588 9.07 12.85 45.38
CA THR A 588 10.21 13.71 45.04
C THR A 588 9.89 14.73 43.96
N GLY A 589 8.77 14.56 43.23
CA GLY A 589 8.39 15.41 42.11
C GLY A 589 9.27 15.21 40.88
N THR A 590 10.14 14.19 40.88
CA THR A 590 11.01 13.83 39.76
C THR A 590 10.65 12.43 39.24
N GLU A 591 11.37 11.93 38.25
CA GLU A 591 11.20 10.56 37.76
C GLU A 591 12.12 9.58 38.49
N ARG A 592 11.63 8.37 38.74
CA ARG A 592 12.43 7.21 39.11
C ARG A 592 12.99 6.57 37.85
N LEU A 593 14.26 6.24 37.85
CA LEU A 593 14.90 5.48 36.79
C LEU A 593 14.58 3.99 36.97
N ILE A 594 13.82 3.44 36.02
CA ILE A 594 13.48 2.02 35.96
C ILE A 594 14.29 1.36 34.84
N VAL A 595 14.96 0.24 35.18
CA VAL A 595 15.63 -0.61 34.18
C VAL A 595 14.94 -1.97 34.15
N ALA A 596 14.25 -2.26 33.06
CA ALA A 596 13.64 -3.57 32.81
C ALA A 596 14.55 -4.41 31.92
N ALA A 597 15.04 -5.57 32.40
CA ALA A 597 15.97 -6.40 31.68
C ALA A 597 15.48 -7.87 31.61
N GLU A 598 15.52 -8.47 30.43
CA GLU A 598 15.27 -9.90 30.26
C GLU A 598 16.51 -10.71 30.60
N ILE A 599 16.34 -11.73 31.46
CA ILE A 599 17.40 -12.67 31.85
C ILE A 599 16.98 -14.12 31.60
N ARG A 600 17.94 -14.99 31.30
CA ARG A 600 17.67 -16.41 31.04
C ARG A 600 17.57 -17.23 32.33
N ASP A 601 18.43 -16.92 33.31
CA ASP A 601 18.52 -17.64 34.57
C ASP A 601 18.03 -16.78 35.74
N LEU A 602 16.88 -17.10 36.27
CA LEU A 602 16.30 -16.43 37.42
C LEU A 602 16.96 -16.82 38.73
N GLY A 603 17.74 -17.90 38.76
CA GLY A 603 18.49 -18.32 39.94
C GLY A 603 19.60 -17.34 40.34
N ASN A 604 20.17 -16.63 39.37
CA ASN A 604 21.21 -15.61 39.54
C ASN A 604 20.68 -14.17 39.57
N ALA A 605 19.35 -13.98 39.70
CA ALA A 605 18.69 -12.68 39.58
C ALA A 605 19.31 -11.61 40.49
N LYS A 606 19.54 -11.91 41.77
CA LYS A 606 20.11 -10.95 42.75
C LYS A 606 21.51 -10.47 42.36
N GLN A 607 22.35 -11.36 41.85
CA GLN A 607 23.68 -10.99 41.38
C GLN A 607 23.60 -10.10 40.15
N ILE A 608 22.76 -10.46 39.16
CA ILE A 608 22.57 -9.68 37.93
C ILE A 608 22.00 -8.30 38.26
N GLU A 609 21.07 -8.19 39.21
CA GLU A 609 20.51 -6.92 39.68
C GLU A 609 21.62 -6.03 40.29
N SER A 610 22.44 -6.57 41.18
CA SER A 610 23.57 -5.85 41.77
C SER A 610 24.60 -5.41 40.73
N ASP A 611 24.90 -6.27 39.76
CA ASP A 611 25.86 -5.96 38.69
C ASP A 611 25.30 -4.88 37.72
N ILE A 612 23.99 -4.89 37.39
CA ILE A 612 23.33 -3.82 36.62
C ILE A 612 23.39 -2.50 37.40
N SER A 613 23.02 -2.52 38.68
CA SER A 613 23.04 -1.32 39.55
C SER A 613 24.42 -0.70 39.59
N ARG A 614 25.45 -1.52 39.82
CA ARG A 614 26.84 -1.07 39.86
C ARG A 614 27.31 -0.52 38.54
N ALA A 615 27.07 -1.23 37.43
CA ALA A 615 27.51 -0.80 36.10
C ALA A 615 26.87 0.52 35.67
N VAL A 616 25.60 0.72 35.98
CA VAL A 616 24.92 1.99 35.69
C VAL A 616 25.40 3.11 36.59
N ASP A 617 25.63 2.83 37.88
CA ASP A 617 26.15 3.80 38.84
C ASP A 617 27.59 4.25 38.49
N GLU A 618 28.47 3.30 38.15
CA GLU A 618 29.85 3.58 37.72
C GLU A 618 29.89 4.47 36.46
N ALA A 619 28.95 4.27 35.53
CA ALA A 619 28.93 5.02 34.27
C ALA A 619 28.25 6.38 34.40
N LEU A 620 27.15 6.49 35.17
CA LEU A 620 26.30 7.70 35.23
C LEU A 620 26.37 8.44 36.54
N GLY A 621 26.98 7.86 37.59
CA GLY A 621 26.98 8.38 38.95
C GLY A 621 25.59 8.42 39.60
N LEU A 622 24.66 7.64 39.08
CA LEU A 622 23.25 7.54 39.52
C LEU A 622 22.76 6.10 39.35
N PRO A 623 22.53 5.33 40.42
CA PRO A 623 22.01 3.98 40.29
C PRO A 623 20.53 4.00 39.87
N PRO A 624 20.02 2.94 39.19
CA PRO A 624 18.60 2.76 38.94
C PRO A 624 17.81 2.67 40.26
N ASP A 625 16.63 3.29 40.34
CA ASP A 625 15.75 3.17 41.50
C ASP A 625 15.07 1.80 41.55
N VAL A 626 14.81 1.21 40.40
CA VAL A 626 14.20 -0.12 40.27
C VAL A 626 14.83 -0.88 39.10
N ILE A 627 15.21 -2.11 39.36
CA ILE A 627 15.64 -3.05 38.32
C ILE A 627 14.60 -4.18 38.24
N ALA A 628 13.85 -4.24 37.16
CA ALA A 628 12.85 -5.25 36.91
C ALA A 628 13.44 -6.38 36.05
N LEU A 629 13.86 -7.48 36.68
CA LEU A 629 14.35 -8.64 35.98
C LEU A 629 13.19 -9.51 35.50
N LEU A 630 13.17 -9.77 34.21
CA LEU A 630 12.06 -10.37 33.49
C LEU A 630 12.46 -11.67 32.82
N ARG A 631 11.47 -12.56 32.65
CA ARG A 631 11.65 -13.72 31.78
C ARG A 631 11.82 -13.28 30.33
N PRO A 632 12.46 -14.12 29.50
CA PRO A 632 12.52 -13.86 28.08
C PRO A 632 11.14 -13.53 27.47
N GLN A 633 11.09 -12.59 26.51
CA GLN A 633 9.91 -12.13 25.76
C GLN A 633 8.88 -11.35 26.57
N SER A 634 9.22 -10.89 27.75
CA SER A 634 8.35 -10.02 28.54
C SER A 634 8.32 -8.59 28.02
N ILE A 635 9.41 -8.12 27.37
CA ILE A 635 9.52 -6.75 26.85
C ILE A 635 8.87 -6.66 25.45
N PRO A 636 7.91 -5.75 25.26
CA PRO A 636 7.30 -5.50 23.95
C PRO A 636 8.32 -4.99 22.94
N LYS A 637 8.25 -5.52 21.70
CA LYS A 637 9.04 -5.05 20.55
C LYS A 637 8.12 -4.76 19.36
N THR A 638 8.59 -3.89 18.47
CA THR A 638 7.93 -3.67 17.17
C THR A 638 8.12 -4.88 16.26
N SER A 639 7.39 -4.92 15.12
CA SER A 639 7.59 -5.92 14.07
C SER A 639 8.99 -5.87 13.44
N SER A 640 9.67 -4.71 13.53
CA SER A 640 11.06 -4.53 13.10
C SER A 640 12.09 -4.83 14.20
N GLY A 641 11.67 -5.31 15.38
CA GLY A 641 12.55 -5.69 16.48
C GLY A 641 12.93 -4.57 17.46
N LYS A 642 12.48 -3.32 17.23
CA LYS A 642 12.75 -2.17 18.11
C LYS A 642 12.02 -2.30 19.44
N LEU A 643 12.64 -1.84 20.52
CA LEU A 643 12.05 -1.80 21.87
C LEU A 643 10.89 -0.80 21.92
N ARG A 644 9.77 -1.19 22.53
CA ARG A 644 8.60 -0.33 22.76
C ARG A 644 8.61 0.20 24.19
N ARG A 645 9.40 1.28 24.43
CA ARG A 645 9.59 1.86 25.78
C ARG A 645 8.30 2.31 26.42
N SER A 646 7.48 3.08 25.71
CA SER A 646 6.20 3.58 26.20
C SER A 646 5.25 2.45 26.64
N ASP A 647 5.20 1.35 25.88
CA ASP A 647 4.37 0.21 26.22
C ASP A 647 4.93 -0.55 27.44
N THR A 648 6.27 -0.69 27.50
CA THR A 648 6.92 -1.31 28.66
C THR A 648 6.70 -0.49 29.91
N ARG A 649 6.81 0.86 29.81
CA ARG A 649 6.47 1.79 30.89
C ARG A 649 5.02 1.64 31.32
N GLN A 650 4.08 1.59 30.37
CA GLN A 650 2.65 1.42 30.70
C GLN A 650 2.37 0.09 31.37
N LEU A 651 2.95 -1.01 30.87
CA LEU A 651 2.82 -2.33 31.52
C LEU A 651 3.39 -2.36 32.94
N TYR A 652 4.48 -1.60 33.18
CA TYR A 652 5.05 -1.44 34.50
C TYR A 652 4.11 -0.67 35.44
N LEU A 653 3.60 0.48 35.00
CA LEU A 653 2.64 1.30 35.74
C LEU A 653 1.34 0.55 36.05
N ASP A 654 0.86 -0.24 35.11
CA ASP A 654 -0.33 -1.11 35.27
C ASP A 654 -0.06 -2.35 36.17
N GLY A 655 1.18 -2.58 36.62
CA GLY A 655 1.55 -3.78 37.36
C GLY A 655 1.38 -5.08 36.57
N LYS A 656 1.46 -5.02 35.24
CA LYS A 656 1.27 -6.16 34.31
C LYS A 656 2.59 -6.65 33.70
N LEU A 657 3.68 -5.92 33.89
CA LEU A 657 4.98 -6.28 33.33
C LEU A 657 5.44 -7.66 33.84
N GLY A 658 5.85 -8.55 32.94
CA GLY A 658 6.30 -9.91 33.28
C GLY A 658 5.21 -10.93 33.60
N LYS A 659 3.91 -10.57 33.58
CA LYS A 659 2.80 -11.52 33.77
C LYS A 659 2.62 -12.45 32.58
N LYS A 660 2.35 -13.75 32.83
CA LYS A 660 2.11 -14.76 31.78
C LYS A 660 0.88 -14.39 30.93
N GLN A 661 1.07 -14.42 29.62
CA GLN A 661 0.00 -14.27 28.64
C GLN A 661 -0.78 -15.59 28.49
N PRO A 662 -2.12 -15.57 28.19
CA PRO A 662 -2.88 -16.77 27.86
C PRO A 662 -2.32 -17.50 26.62
N SER A 663 -2.64 -18.80 26.45
CA SER A 663 -2.20 -19.55 25.26
C SER A 663 -2.77 -18.98 23.96
N ALA A 664 -2.05 -19.15 22.85
CA ALA A 664 -2.49 -18.71 21.52
C ALA A 664 -3.87 -19.24 21.16
N SER A 665 -4.13 -20.54 21.43
CA SER A 665 -5.44 -21.15 21.22
C SER A 665 -6.56 -20.49 22.04
N MET A 666 -6.30 -20.16 23.31
CA MET A 666 -7.27 -19.45 24.16
C MET A 666 -7.48 -18.00 23.69
N GLN A 667 -6.43 -17.34 23.22
CA GLN A 667 -6.53 -16.01 22.63
C GLN A 667 -7.38 -16.04 21.36
N ILE A 668 -7.15 -17.00 20.45
CA ILE A 668 -7.94 -17.19 19.23
C ILE A 668 -9.39 -17.53 19.57
N ALA A 669 -9.64 -18.44 20.52
CA ALA A 669 -10.99 -18.80 20.96
C ALA A 669 -11.73 -17.58 21.54
N LYS A 670 -11.06 -16.76 22.37
CA LYS A 670 -11.63 -15.52 22.93
C LYS A 670 -11.89 -14.47 21.84
N LEU A 671 -11.03 -14.39 20.84
CA LEU A 671 -11.20 -13.54 19.66
C LEU A 671 -12.41 -13.99 18.83
N ALA A 672 -12.52 -15.28 18.55
CA ALA A 672 -13.63 -15.88 17.81
C ALA A 672 -14.97 -15.71 18.55
N ALA A 673 -15.00 -15.95 19.86
CA ALA A 673 -16.19 -15.77 20.70
C ALA A 673 -16.66 -14.30 20.74
N ARG A 674 -15.74 -13.35 20.85
CA ARG A 674 -16.07 -11.90 20.78
C ARG A 674 -16.54 -11.45 19.40
N GLY A 675 -16.11 -12.13 18.33
CA GLY A 675 -16.56 -11.87 16.96
C GLY A 675 -17.85 -12.60 16.57
N ALA A 676 -18.31 -13.60 17.33
CA ALA A 676 -19.47 -14.43 17.00
C ALA A 676 -20.79 -13.64 17.01
N GLY A 677 -21.00 -12.80 18.01
CA GLY A 677 -22.20 -11.95 18.13
C GLY A 677 -22.33 -10.94 16.96
N PRO A 678 -21.32 -10.10 16.71
CA PRO A 678 -21.34 -9.19 15.56
C PRO A 678 -21.44 -9.91 14.22
N ARG A 679 -20.83 -11.10 14.08
CA ARG A 679 -20.87 -11.89 12.85
C ARG A 679 -22.25 -12.50 12.61
N ALA A 680 -22.90 -13.03 13.66
CA ALA A 680 -24.27 -13.50 13.58
C ALA A 680 -25.24 -12.36 13.22
N TRP A 681 -25.04 -11.19 13.80
CA TRP A 681 -25.82 -10.00 13.49
C TRP A 681 -25.62 -9.49 12.06
N THR A 682 -24.37 -9.42 11.58
CA THR A 682 -24.08 -9.01 10.17
C THR A 682 -24.62 -10.03 9.18
N LEU A 683 -24.45 -11.33 9.42
CA LEU A 683 -25.02 -12.39 8.60
C LEU A 683 -26.55 -12.35 8.57
N ALA A 684 -27.18 -12.14 9.73
CA ALA A 684 -28.63 -12.00 9.83
C ALA A 684 -29.11 -10.74 9.07
N LYS A 685 -28.43 -9.61 9.25
CA LYS A 685 -28.72 -8.36 8.54
C LYS A 685 -28.52 -8.48 7.03
N ASP A 686 -27.41 -9.11 6.59
CA ASP A 686 -27.14 -9.33 5.16
C ASP A 686 -28.14 -10.30 4.55
N THR A 687 -28.54 -11.34 5.28
CA THR A 687 -29.57 -12.29 4.83
C THR A 687 -30.94 -11.60 4.74
N LEU A 688 -31.28 -10.78 5.73
CA LEU A 688 -32.50 -10.00 5.73
C LEU A 688 -32.50 -8.99 4.58
N ASN A 689 -31.39 -8.27 4.39
CA ASN A 689 -31.27 -7.30 3.28
C ASN A 689 -31.39 -7.99 1.91
N ARG A 690 -30.72 -9.15 1.71
CA ARG A 690 -30.87 -9.95 0.49
C ARG A 690 -32.29 -10.45 0.30
N GLY A 691 -32.97 -10.84 1.36
CA GLY A 691 -34.37 -11.20 1.35
C GLY A 691 -35.28 -10.04 0.91
N VAL A 692 -35.06 -8.85 1.47
CA VAL A 692 -35.80 -7.63 1.11
C VAL A 692 -35.50 -7.22 -0.34
N GLU A 693 -34.24 -7.27 -0.78
CA GLU A 693 -33.85 -7.00 -2.18
C GLU A 693 -34.50 -7.98 -3.16
N ALA A 694 -34.52 -9.27 -2.84
CA ALA A 694 -35.14 -10.29 -3.67
C ALA A 694 -36.68 -10.09 -3.73
N LEU A 695 -37.33 -9.83 -2.60
CA LEU A 695 -38.77 -9.56 -2.52
C LEU A 695 -39.13 -8.31 -3.32
N TYR A 696 -38.33 -7.24 -3.19
CA TYR A 696 -38.53 -6.04 -4.00
C TYR A 696 -38.31 -6.34 -5.48
N GLY A 697 -37.30 -7.11 -5.85
CA GLY A 697 -37.04 -7.47 -7.24
C GLY A 697 -38.19 -8.22 -7.88
N VAL A 698 -38.77 -9.17 -7.17
CA VAL A 698 -39.98 -9.89 -7.61
C VAL A 698 -41.17 -8.93 -7.73
N TYR A 699 -41.38 -8.08 -6.74
CA TYR A 699 -42.43 -7.05 -6.78
C TYR A 699 -42.28 -6.12 -7.98
N ALA A 700 -41.06 -5.59 -8.20
CA ALA A 700 -40.79 -4.67 -9.30
C ALA A 700 -40.99 -5.33 -10.68
N LEU A 701 -40.59 -6.61 -10.82
CA LEU A 701 -40.83 -7.37 -12.05
C LEU A 701 -42.30 -7.62 -12.29
N ALA A 702 -43.08 -7.99 -11.27
CA ALA A 702 -44.52 -8.17 -11.35
C ALA A 702 -45.23 -6.86 -11.73
N ALA A 703 -44.89 -5.74 -11.04
CA ALA A 703 -45.42 -4.41 -11.33
C ALA A 703 -45.10 -3.95 -12.76
N PHE A 704 -43.90 -4.25 -13.24
CA PHE A 704 -43.51 -4.01 -14.62
C PHE A 704 -44.38 -4.80 -15.61
N SER A 705 -44.60 -6.10 -15.37
CA SER A 705 -45.36 -6.99 -16.22
C SER A 705 -46.85 -6.57 -16.28
N VAL A 706 -47.42 -6.15 -15.16
CA VAL A 706 -48.81 -5.68 -15.06
C VAL A 706 -49.05 -4.44 -15.95
N VAL A 707 -48.06 -3.58 -16.13
CA VAL A 707 -48.16 -2.40 -17.01
C VAL A 707 -47.76 -2.76 -18.44
N LEU A 708 -46.74 -3.60 -18.64
CA LEU A 708 -46.23 -3.95 -19.96
C LEU A 708 -47.22 -4.75 -20.80
N ILE A 709 -47.94 -5.73 -20.22
CA ILE A 709 -48.86 -6.58 -20.97
C ILE A 709 -50.04 -5.81 -21.58
N PRO A 710 -50.79 -4.98 -20.82
CA PRO A 710 -51.86 -4.14 -21.39
C PRO A 710 -51.32 -3.12 -22.39
N LEU A 711 -50.14 -2.52 -22.11
CA LEU A 711 -49.49 -1.61 -23.04
C LEU A 711 -49.19 -2.29 -24.37
N TRP A 712 -48.68 -3.50 -24.35
CA TRP A 712 -48.33 -4.27 -25.54
C TRP A 712 -49.58 -4.61 -26.36
N ILE A 713 -50.65 -5.02 -25.71
CA ILE A 713 -51.97 -5.25 -26.37
C ILE A 713 -52.50 -3.96 -27.05
N LEU A 714 -52.42 -2.81 -26.34
CA LEU A 714 -52.83 -1.52 -26.87
C LEU A 714 -51.98 -1.11 -28.09
N VAL A 715 -50.68 -1.37 -28.08
CA VAL A 715 -49.76 -1.14 -29.21
C VAL A 715 -50.10 -2.04 -30.38
N LEU A 716 -50.44 -3.31 -30.17
CA LEU A 716 -50.88 -4.24 -31.23
C LEU A 716 -52.15 -3.74 -31.94
N LEU A 717 -53.07 -3.18 -31.19
CA LEU A 717 -54.36 -2.70 -31.72
C LEU A 717 -54.25 -1.31 -32.40
N THR A 718 -53.15 -0.59 -32.20
CA THR A 718 -52.96 0.77 -32.70
C THR A 718 -52.04 0.75 -33.94
N ARG A 719 -52.49 1.39 -35.04
CA ARG A 719 -51.73 1.51 -36.30
C ARG A 719 -51.03 2.86 -36.45
N ASP A 720 -51.41 3.86 -35.72
CA ASP A 720 -50.80 5.20 -35.76
C ASP A 720 -49.51 5.27 -34.94
N PRO A 721 -48.34 5.49 -35.56
CA PRO A 721 -47.05 5.52 -34.87
C PRO A 721 -46.96 6.62 -33.80
N GLN A 722 -47.59 7.77 -34.00
CA GLN A 722 -47.59 8.87 -33.03
C GLN A 722 -48.36 8.54 -31.76
N ARG A 723 -49.52 7.85 -31.91
CA ARG A 723 -50.28 7.35 -30.77
C ARG A 723 -49.54 6.26 -30.03
N VAL A 724 -48.89 5.35 -30.77
CA VAL A 724 -48.01 4.31 -30.19
C VAL A 724 -46.89 4.95 -29.37
N GLY A 725 -46.18 5.96 -29.88
CA GLY A 725 -45.15 6.70 -29.17
C GLY A 725 -45.66 7.30 -27.85
N ARG A 726 -46.84 7.92 -27.83
CA ARG A 726 -47.47 8.46 -26.61
C ARG A 726 -47.85 7.36 -25.61
N PHE A 727 -48.32 6.21 -26.06
CA PHE A 727 -48.65 5.08 -25.20
C PHE A 727 -47.39 4.48 -24.55
N VAL A 728 -46.31 4.30 -25.35
CA VAL A 728 -45.01 3.81 -24.85
C VAL A 728 -44.45 4.79 -23.83
N HIS A 729 -44.44 6.08 -24.11
CA HIS A 729 -43.96 7.12 -23.18
C HIS A 729 -44.75 7.12 -21.86
N THR A 730 -46.05 7.08 -21.92
CA THR A 730 -46.90 7.04 -20.73
C THR A 730 -46.76 5.73 -19.98
N GLY A 731 -46.72 4.62 -20.69
CA GLY A 731 -46.49 3.28 -20.10
C GLY A 731 -45.14 3.15 -19.38
N ALA A 732 -44.06 3.67 -19.97
CA ALA A 732 -42.76 3.71 -19.34
C ALA A 732 -42.76 4.49 -18.00
N ARG A 733 -43.44 5.63 -17.97
CA ARG A 733 -43.63 6.39 -16.71
C ARG A 733 -44.42 5.59 -15.67
N TRP A 734 -45.49 4.91 -16.08
CA TRP A 734 -46.25 4.07 -15.16
C TRP A 734 -45.47 2.86 -14.66
N MET A 735 -44.62 2.24 -15.50
CA MET A 735 -43.77 1.13 -15.08
C MET A 735 -42.81 1.58 -13.98
N LEU A 736 -42.12 2.71 -14.17
CA LEU A 736 -41.18 3.26 -13.18
C LEU A 736 -41.89 3.67 -11.89
N LYS A 737 -43.09 4.27 -12.01
CA LYS A 737 -43.92 4.64 -10.85
C LYS A 737 -44.44 3.41 -10.11
N ALA A 738 -44.95 2.41 -10.83
CA ALA A 738 -45.41 1.15 -10.24
C ALA A 738 -44.30 0.39 -9.54
N ALA A 739 -43.09 0.37 -10.11
CA ALA A 739 -41.89 -0.19 -9.48
C ALA A 739 -41.37 0.67 -8.31
N ARG A 740 -42.01 1.80 -8.00
CA ARG A 740 -41.58 2.72 -6.92
C ARG A 740 -40.14 3.21 -7.07
N VAL A 741 -39.66 3.45 -8.28
CA VAL A 741 -38.35 4.03 -8.56
C VAL A 741 -38.46 5.56 -8.50
N PRO A 742 -37.86 6.24 -7.48
CA PRO A 742 -37.82 7.70 -7.41
C PRO A 742 -36.95 8.25 -8.52
N ILE A 743 -37.49 9.19 -9.32
CA ILE A 743 -36.74 9.84 -10.40
C ILE A 743 -36.72 11.34 -10.18
N GLN A 744 -35.52 11.91 -10.20
CA GLN A 744 -35.28 13.34 -10.17
C GLN A 744 -34.87 13.81 -11.57
N VAL A 745 -35.53 14.82 -12.10
CA VAL A 745 -35.17 15.43 -13.39
C VAL A 745 -34.56 16.80 -13.12
N VAL A 746 -33.41 17.06 -13.73
CA VAL A 746 -32.65 18.31 -13.64
C VAL A 746 -32.47 18.86 -15.03
N GLY A 747 -32.68 20.17 -15.23
CA GLY A 747 -32.56 20.85 -16.52
C GLY A 747 -33.65 20.46 -17.52
N GLY A 748 -34.81 19.92 -17.07
CA GLY A 748 -35.91 19.49 -17.95
C GLY A 748 -36.60 20.64 -18.68
N GLU A 749 -36.49 21.87 -18.19
CA GLU A 749 -36.99 23.10 -18.81
C GLU A 749 -36.41 23.35 -20.19
N ILE A 750 -35.20 22.88 -20.49
CA ILE A 750 -34.55 23.01 -21.80
C ILE A 750 -35.36 22.34 -22.91
N LEU A 751 -36.18 21.33 -22.59
CA LEU A 751 -37.00 20.62 -23.59
C LEU A 751 -38.03 21.52 -24.26
N SER A 752 -38.44 22.61 -23.62
CA SER A 752 -39.34 23.62 -24.20
C SER A 752 -38.68 24.42 -25.33
N GLU A 753 -37.35 24.52 -25.37
CA GLU A 753 -36.60 25.22 -26.40
C GLU A 753 -36.59 24.46 -27.73
N ARG A 754 -36.88 23.14 -27.73
CA ARG A 754 -36.93 22.31 -28.91
C ARG A 754 -37.95 22.82 -29.96
N VAL A 755 -39.03 23.40 -29.53
CA VAL A 755 -40.06 23.98 -30.42
C VAL A 755 -39.46 25.14 -31.22
N LYS A 756 -38.49 25.87 -30.67
CA LYS A 756 -37.86 27.05 -31.29
C LYS A 756 -36.64 26.70 -32.11
N THR A 757 -35.85 25.68 -31.68
CA THR A 757 -34.53 25.34 -32.26
C THR A 757 -34.57 24.16 -33.23
N GLY A 758 -35.75 23.50 -33.39
CA GLY A 758 -35.91 22.36 -34.30
C GLY A 758 -35.47 21.03 -33.72
N PRO A 759 -35.24 20.02 -34.57
CA PRO A 759 -34.91 18.64 -34.09
C PRO A 759 -33.53 18.57 -33.45
N TRP A 760 -33.41 17.73 -32.42
CA TRP A 760 -32.19 17.50 -31.63
C TRP A 760 -31.74 16.06 -31.73
N ILE A 761 -30.43 15.87 -31.47
CA ILE A 761 -29.84 14.57 -31.21
C ILE A 761 -29.63 14.44 -29.69
N PHE A 762 -30.42 13.57 -29.06
CA PHE A 762 -30.26 13.26 -27.65
C PHE A 762 -29.19 12.20 -27.52
N ALA A 763 -28.17 12.48 -26.73
CA ALA A 763 -27.02 11.59 -26.49
C ALA A 763 -26.98 11.16 -25.00
N PRO A 764 -27.71 10.10 -24.60
CA PRO A 764 -27.65 9.59 -23.22
C PRO A 764 -26.47 8.65 -23.02
N ASN A 765 -25.93 8.58 -21.75
CA ASN A 765 -25.04 7.50 -21.36
C ASN A 765 -25.80 6.17 -21.22
N HIS A 766 -25.07 5.06 -21.33
CA HIS A 766 -25.64 3.71 -21.29
C HIS A 766 -24.99 2.84 -20.22
N SER A 767 -25.66 2.73 -19.08
CA SER A 767 -25.13 2.04 -17.90
C SER A 767 -25.94 0.80 -17.50
N SER A 768 -27.19 0.68 -18.01
CA SER A 768 -28.15 -0.36 -17.65
C SER A 768 -29.28 -0.45 -18.68
N PHE A 769 -30.02 -1.56 -18.72
CA PHE A 769 -31.30 -1.65 -19.46
C PHE A 769 -32.33 -0.66 -18.97
N VAL A 770 -32.24 -0.23 -17.71
CA VAL A 770 -33.15 0.77 -17.12
C VAL A 770 -32.98 2.13 -17.80
N ASP A 771 -31.82 2.46 -18.38
CA ASP A 771 -31.59 3.73 -19.09
C ASP A 771 -32.55 3.89 -20.28
N ILE A 772 -32.83 2.78 -21.00
CA ILE A 772 -33.76 2.78 -22.13
C ILE A 772 -35.18 3.12 -21.64
N LEU A 773 -35.63 2.50 -20.55
CA LEU A 773 -36.93 2.74 -19.96
C LEU A 773 -37.05 4.18 -19.44
N VAL A 774 -35.99 4.72 -18.83
CA VAL A 774 -35.92 6.10 -18.38
C VAL A 774 -35.96 7.07 -19.55
N SER A 775 -35.22 6.79 -20.62
CA SER A 775 -35.25 7.61 -21.84
C SER A 775 -36.62 7.60 -22.49
N LEU A 776 -37.28 6.43 -22.58
CA LEU A 776 -38.68 6.34 -23.08
C LEU A 776 -39.69 7.14 -22.21
N ALA A 777 -39.43 7.23 -20.92
CA ALA A 777 -40.32 7.90 -19.96
C ALA A 777 -40.15 9.43 -19.89
N TYR A 778 -38.91 9.94 -20.13
CA TYR A 778 -38.60 11.35 -19.85
C TYR A 778 -38.13 12.16 -21.05
N LEU A 779 -37.75 11.51 -22.18
CA LEU A 779 -37.55 12.20 -23.44
C LEU A 779 -38.92 12.44 -24.12
N PRO A 780 -39.04 13.40 -25.04
CA PRO A 780 -40.27 13.65 -25.74
C PRO A 780 -40.83 12.40 -26.47
N ALA A 781 -42.15 12.23 -26.50
CA ALA A 781 -42.81 11.02 -27.01
C ALA A 781 -42.67 10.79 -28.52
N ASP A 782 -42.25 11.82 -29.25
CA ASP A 782 -42.09 11.84 -30.71
C ASP A 782 -40.65 11.58 -31.19
N VAL A 783 -39.73 11.32 -30.28
CA VAL A 783 -38.32 11.02 -30.64
C VAL A 783 -38.14 9.61 -31.19
N LYS A 784 -37.23 9.45 -32.13
CA LYS A 784 -36.86 8.17 -32.72
C LYS A 784 -35.61 7.58 -32.06
N PHE A 785 -35.70 6.36 -31.57
CA PHE A 785 -34.56 5.65 -30.99
C PHE A 785 -33.77 4.89 -32.04
N VAL A 786 -32.47 4.95 -31.94
CA VAL A 786 -31.54 4.14 -32.74
C VAL A 786 -31.15 2.90 -31.91
N MET A 787 -31.61 1.72 -32.34
CA MET A 787 -31.47 0.46 -31.61
C MET A 787 -30.56 -0.52 -32.34
N LYS A 788 -29.99 -1.50 -31.61
CA LYS A 788 -29.25 -2.63 -32.21
C LYS A 788 -30.18 -3.56 -32.97
N GLY A 789 -29.66 -4.19 -34.05
CA GLY A 789 -30.38 -5.18 -34.85
C GLY A 789 -30.89 -6.39 -34.04
N GLU A 790 -30.12 -6.85 -33.06
CA GLU A 790 -30.46 -7.97 -32.17
C GLU A 790 -31.78 -7.76 -31.39
N VAL A 791 -32.21 -6.51 -31.20
CA VAL A 791 -33.47 -6.17 -30.54
C VAL A 791 -34.71 -6.61 -31.35
N ARG A 792 -34.54 -6.88 -32.66
CA ARG A 792 -35.61 -7.42 -33.53
C ARG A 792 -36.08 -8.82 -33.16
N ASP A 793 -35.17 -9.58 -32.51
CA ASP A 793 -35.44 -10.98 -32.15
C ASP A 793 -36.06 -11.11 -30.76
N MET A 794 -36.22 -9.97 -30.04
CA MET A 794 -36.79 -9.97 -28.70
C MET A 794 -38.34 -9.82 -28.82
N PRO A 795 -39.12 -10.82 -28.34
CA PRO A 795 -40.60 -10.69 -28.32
C PRO A 795 -40.99 -9.46 -27.48
N PHE A 796 -42.11 -8.85 -27.76
CA PHE A 796 -42.61 -7.59 -27.20
C PHE A 796 -41.87 -6.34 -27.71
N ILE A 797 -40.50 -6.30 -27.61
CA ILE A 797 -39.71 -5.11 -27.98
C ILE A 797 -39.72 -4.93 -29.50
N SER A 798 -39.60 -6.03 -30.25
CA SER A 798 -39.68 -6.01 -31.73
C SER A 798 -41.01 -5.38 -32.22
N THR A 799 -42.12 -5.76 -31.62
CA THR A 799 -43.45 -5.23 -31.97
C THR A 799 -43.54 -3.76 -31.64
N LEU A 800 -43.08 -3.34 -30.46
CA LEU A 800 -43.02 -1.94 -30.02
C LEU A 800 -42.19 -1.09 -30.98
N ALA A 801 -41.00 -1.57 -31.34
CA ALA A 801 -40.11 -0.90 -32.26
C ALA A 801 -40.68 -0.73 -33.65
N ALA A 802 -41.26 -1.79 -34.21
CA ALA A 802 -41.85 -1.77 -35.54
C ALA A 802 -43.06 -0.84 -35.64
N ARG A 803 -43.93 -0.88 -34.62
CA ARG A 803 -45.17 -0.05 -34.58
C ARG A 803 -44.88 1.42 -34.26
N SER A 804 -43.83 1.75 -33.51
CA SER A 804 -43.44 3.15 -33.22
C SER A 804 -42.48 3.76 -34.25
N GLY A 805 -42.09 3.01 -35.29
CA GLY A 805 -41.22 3.49 -36.38
C GLY A 805 -39.80 3.82 -35.90
N GLN A 806 -39.24 2.99 -35.03
CA GLN A 806 -37.86 3.18 -34.52
C GLN A 806 -36.83 2.67 -35.52
N PHE A 807 -35.59 3.23 -35.45
CA PHE A 807 -34.49 2.82 -36.30
C PHE A 807 -33.76 1.61 -35.69
N SER A 808 -33.43 0.59 -36.53
CA SER A 808 -32.70 -0.57 -36.12
C SER A 808 -31.43 -0.71 -36.95
N PHE A 809 -30.29 -0.84 -36.31
CA PHE A 809 -28.95 -0.87 -36.92
C PHE A 809 -28.33 -2.25 -36.88
N ASP A 810 -27.98 -2.78 -38.06
CA ASP A 810 -27.09 -3.94 -38.15
C ASP A 810 -25.64 -3.48 -38.22
N ARG A 811 -24.84 -3.85 -37.25
CA ARG A 811 -23.43 -3.43 -37.12
C ARG A 811 -22.50 -4.28 -37.95
N ASN A 812 -22.89 -5.47 -38.34
CA ASN A 812 -22.03 -6.43 -39.03
C ASN A 812 -21.97 -6.18 -40.55
N ASP A 813 -22.95 -5.43 -41.12
CA ASP A 813 -22.96 -5.08 -42.51
C ASP A 813 -22.53 -3.63 -42.79
N PRO A 814 -21.35 -3.37 -43.42
CA PRO A 814 -20.89 -2.03 -43.73
C PRO A 814 -21.81 -1.22 -44.61
N GLN A 815 -22.49 -1.87 -45.59
CA GLN A 815 -23.41 -1.20 -46.48
C GLN A 815 -24.73 -0.85 -45.77
N ALA A 816 -25.17 -1.69 -44.84
CA ALA A 816 -26.33 -1.38 -44.02
C ALA A 816 -26.05 -0.17 -43.10
N ARG A 817 -24.85 -0.04 -42.60
CA ARG A 817 -24.42 1.12 -41.77
C ARG A 817 -24.53 2.46 -42.51
N ILE A 818 -24.12 2.52 -43.77
CA ILE A 818 -24.19 3.73 -44.59
C ILE A 818 -25.67 4.10 -44.83
N ARG A 819 -26.49 3.15 -45.30
CA ARG A 819 -27.93 3.37 -45.52
C ARG A 819 -28.66 3.83 -44.28
N GLN A 820 -28.32 3.26 -43.13
CA GLN A 820 -28.96 3.58 -41.86
C GLN A 820 -28.53 4.95 -41.32
N SER A 821 -27.26 5.34 -41.53
CA SER A 821 -26.78 6.70 -41.21
C SER A 821 -27.58 7.74 -42.05
N GLU A 822 -27.82 7.47 -43.32
CA GLU A 822 -28.59 8.36 -44.16
C GLU A 822 -30.08 8.44 -43.78
N GLN A 823 -30.64 7.35 -43.24
CA GLN A 823 -31.98 7.36 -42.68
C GLN A 823 -32.11 8.29 -41.46
N VAL A 824 -31.10 8.29 -40.55
CA VAL A 824 -31.03 9.19 -39.41
C VAL A 824 -30.90 10.65 -39.88
N ASN A 825 -30.02 10.91 -40.84
CA ASN A 825 -29.84 12.25 -41.42
C ASN A 825 -31.13 12.75 -42.07
N THR A 826 -31.83 11.88 -42.79
CA THR A 826 -33.12 12.19 -43.44
C THR A 826 -34.16 12.54 -42.39
N ALA A 827 -34.34 11.78 -41.29
CA ALA A 827 -35.27 12.06 -40.22
C ALA A 827 -35.01 13.43 -39.57
N LEU A 828 -33.72 13.74 -39.29
CA LEU A 828 -33.32 15.03 -38.74
C LEU A 828 -33.60 16.20 -39.67
N ARG A 829 -33.47 16.02 -41.00
CA ARG A 829 -33.83 17.03 -42.02
C ARG A 829 -35.34 17.24 -42.10
N HIS A 830 -36.13 16.16 -41.86
CA HIS A 830 -37.59 16.24 -41.85
C HIS A 830 -38.22 16.72 -40.52
N GLY A 831 -37.38 17.15 -39.56
CA GLY A 831 -37.85 17.72 -38.32
C GLY A 831 -38.03 16.70 -37.16
N GLU A 832 -37.62 15.45 -37.33
CA GLU A 832 -37.71 14.42 -36.29
C GLU A 832 -36.42 14.42 -35.42
N SER A 833 -36.58 14.44 -34.10
CA SER A 833 -35.44 14.27 -33.15
C SER A 833 -35.10 12.81 -32.95
N VAL A 834 -33.82 12.53 -32.69
CA VAL A 834 -33.31 11.17 -32.54
C VAL A 834 -32.63 10.96 -31.22
N VAL A 835 -32.67 9.74 -30.69
CA VAL A 835 -31.92 9.29 -29.50
C VAL A 835 -30.83 8.29 -29.95
N ILE A 836 -29.60 8.63 -29.69
CA ILE A 836 -28.45 7.79 -30.01
C ILE A 836 -27.61 7.60 -28.74
N TYR A 837 -27.48 6.37 -28.29
CA TYR A 837 -26.54 6.01 -27.20
C TYR A 837 -25.11 5.93 -27.74
N PRO A 838 -24.27 6.95 -27.53
CA PRO A 838 -22.97 7.01 -28.22
C PRO A 838 -21.97 5.97 -27.74
N GLU A 839 -22.15 5.39 -26.56
CA GLU A 839 -21.36 4.26 -26.05
C GLU A 839 -21.65 2.96 -26.82
N GLY A 840 -22.80 2.88 -27.46
CA GLY A 840 -23.22 1.77 -28.28
C GLY A 840 -23.59 0.47 -27.52
N THR A 841 -23.10 0.26 -26.32
CA THR A 841 -23.41 -0.86 -25.42
C THR A 841 -22.96 -0.50 -24.01
N PHE A 842 -23.50 -1.15 -23.00
CA PHE A 842 -23.06 -1.00 -21.61
C PHE A 842 -22.31 -2.24 -21.13
N THR A 843 -21.57 -2.07 -20.03
CA THR A 843 -20.81 -3.14 -19.37
C THR A 843 -21.06 -3.12 -17.86
N ALA A 844 -20.69 -4.21 -17.18
CA ALA A 844 -20.72 -4.30 -15.72
C ALA A 844 -19.79 -3.29 -15.03
N MET A 845 -18.74 -2.82 -15.72
CA MET A 845 -17.77 -1.86 -15.19
C MET A 845 -18.38 -0.46 -15.10
N PRO A 846 -18.19 0.27 -13.96
CA PRO A 846 -18.53 1.68 -13.87
C PRO A 846 -17.61 2.52 -14.77
N GLY A 847 -18.20 3.52 -15.44
CA GLY A 847 -17.48 4.46 -16.29
C GLY A 847 -18.14 4.69 -17.64
N ILE A 848 -17.87 5.87 -18.22
CA ILE A 848 -18.35 6.29 -19.54
C ILE A 848 -17.39 5.79 -20.62
N ARG A 849 -17.84 4.90 -21.46
CA ARG A 849 -17.04 4.32 -22.56
C ARG A 849 -16.68 5.36 -23.62
N PRO A 850 -15.65 5.09 -24.46
CA PRO A 850 -15.40 5.91 -25.65
C PRO A 850 -16.63 6.00 -26.53
N PHE A 851 -16.97 7.21 -26.95
CA PHE A 851 -18.14 7.47 -27.76
C PHE A 851 -17.88 7.16 -29.23
N GLN A 852 -18.83 6.50 -29.87
CA GLN A 852 -18.85 6.26 -31.31
C GLN A 852 -19.18 7.57 -32.05
N LEU A 853 -18.59 7.76 -33.21
CA LEU A 853 -18.71 9.04 -33.95
C LEU A 853 -20.04 9.25 -34.66
N GLY A 854 -20.91 8.25 -34.81
CA GLY A 854 -22.10 8.30 -35.60
C GLY A 854 -23.12 9.42 -35.23
N ALA A 855 -23.32 9.67 -33.93
CA ALA A 855 -24.19 10.75 -33.45
C ALA A 855 -23.59 12.13 -33.79
N PHE A 856 -22.32 12.30 -33.65
CA PHE A 856 -21.58 13.56 -33.84
C PHE A 856 -21.44 13.89 -35.31
N LYS A 857 -21.23 12.87 -36.15
CA LYS A 857 -21.24 13.01 -37.61
C LYS A 857 -22.65 13.44 -38.08
N ALA A 858 -23.72 12.81 -37.59
CA ALA A 858 -25.06 13.20 -37.91
C ALA A 858 -25.38 14.67 -37.51
N ALA A 859 -24.81 15.13 -36.36
CA ALA A 859 -24.95 16.53 -35.93
C ALA A 859 -24.31 17.51 -36.91
N VAL A 860 -23.08 17.22 -37.37
CA VAL A 860 -22.35 18.05 -38.35
C VAL A 860 -23.06 18.02 -39.71
N ASP A 861 -23.39 16.83 -40.25
CA ASP A 861 -24.04 16.63 -41.56
C ASP A 861 -25.39 17.33 -41.66
N THR A 862 -26.12 17.43 -40.56
CA THR A 862 -27.48 17.99 -40.52
C THR A 862 -27.54 19.37 -39.88
N LYS A 863 -26.47 19.88 -39.33
CA LYS A 863 -26.35 21.13 -38.57
C LYS A 863 -27.33 21.18 -37.39
N ARG A 864 -27.53 20.03 -36.71
CA ARG A 864 -28.45 19.91 -35.59
C ARG A 864 -27.73 19.81 -34.27
N PRO A 865 -28.24 20.45 -33.19
CA PRO A 865 -27.59 20.43 -31.89
C PRO A 865 -27.69 19.06 -31.21
N ILE A 866 -26.69 18.77 -30.35
CA ILE A 866 -26.66 17.64 -29.45
C ILE A 866 -27.14 18.08 -28.07
N CYS A 867 -28.08 17.34 -27.50
CA CYS A 867 -28.46 17.44 -26.09
C CYS A 867 -27.85 16.30 -25.29
N PRO A 868 -26.77 16.54 -24.49
CA PRO A 868 -26.22 15.52 -23.62
C PRO A 868 -27.23 15.20 -22.51
N VAL A 869 -27.51 13.90 -22.29
CA VAL A 869 -28.43 13.42 -21.27
C VAL A 869 -27.67 12.49 -20.33
N SER A 870 -27.60 12.85 -19.05
CA SER A 870 -26.91 12.00 -18.05
C SER A 870 -27.94 11.25 -17.21
N VAL A 871 -27.87 9.91 -17.20
CA VAL A 871 -28.68 9.04 -16.36
C VAL A 871 -27.79 8.46 -15.27
N ARG A 872 -28.04 8.87 -14.02
CA ARG A 872 -27.29 8.42 -12.83
C ARG A 872 -28.14 7.49 -11.98
N GLY A 873 -27.58 6.38 -11.50
CA GLY A 873 -28.22 5.45 -10.57
C GLY A 873 -28.89 4.23 -11.23
N ALA A 874 -29.07 4.18 -12.52
CA ALA A 874 -29.69 3.06 -13.23
C ALA A 874 -28.93 1.74 -13.04
N ARG A 875 -27.59 1.78 -13.05
CA ARG A 875 -26.72 0.63 -12.78
C ARG A 875 -26.91 0.04 -11.37
N GLN A 876 -27.26 0.86 -10.37
CA GLN A 876 -27.52 0.40 -9.00
C GLN A 876 -28.84 -0.38 -8.93
N ILE A 877 -29.83 -0.02 -9.74
CA ILE A 877 -31.13 -0.67 -9.79
C ILE A 877 -31.06 -2.00 -10.53
N LEU A 878 -30.45 -2.03 -11.72
CA LEU A 878 -30.33 -3.28 -12.50
C LEU A 878 -28.91 -3.37 -13.07
N ARG A 879 -28.12 -4.30 -12.52
CA ARG A 879 -26.75 -4.57 -12.97
C ARG A 879 -26.76 -5.48 -14.19
N ASP A 880 -25.70 -5.40 -15.00
CA ASP A 880 -25.46 -6.36 -16.07
C ASP A 880 -25.52 -7.81 -15.55
N LYS A 881 -26.16 -8.70 -16.31
CA LYS A 881 -26.36 -10.13 -15.98
C LYS A 881 -27.20 -10.41 -14.72
N THR A 882 -27.94 -9.43 -14.18
CA THR A 882 -28.90 -9.66 -13.10
C THR A 882 -30.33 -9.46 -13.63
N LEU A 883 -31.26 -10.34 -13.20
CA LEU A 883 -32.66 -10.28 -13.63
C LEU A 883 -33.54 -9.49 -12.65
N LEU A 884 -33.15 -9.40 -11.38
CA LEU A 884 -33.97 -8.76 -10.36
C LEU A 884 -33.51 -7.34 -10.09
N PRO A 885 -34.38 -6.33 -10.23
CA PRO A 885 -34.12 -4.96 -9.87
C PRO A 885 -33.94 -4.78 -8.35
N ARG A 886 -33.16 -3.79 -7.96
CA ARG A 886 -32.92 -3.43 -6.56
C ARG A 886 -33.52 -2.05 -6.25
N LEU A 887 -33.67 -1.77 -4.97
CA LEU A 887 -34.02 -0.44 -4.51
C LEU A 887 -32.94 0.57 -4.91
N GLY A 888 -33.35 1.70 -5.49
CA GLY A 888 -32.45 2.76 -5.90
C GLY A 888 -33.20 3.99 -6.35
N ARG A 889 -32.49 5.10 -6.60
CA ARG A 889 -33.01 6.33 -7.19
C ARG A 889 -32.30 6.64 -8.50
N ILE A 890 -32.98 7.34 -9.40
CA ILE A 890 -32.39 7.78 -10.67
C ILE A 890 -32.44 9.31 -10.74
N THR A 891 -31.36 9.91 -11.21
CA THR A 891 -31.32 11.32 -11.61
C THR A 891 -31.11 11.40 -13.11
N VAL A 892 -31.96 12.12 -13.80
CA VAL A 892 -31.83 12.40 -15.23
C VAL A 892 -31.49 13.88 -15.37
N THR A 893 -30.34 14.17 -15.98
CA THR A 893 -29.89 15.56 -16.18
C THR A 893 -29.86 15.86 -17.68
N PHE A 894 -30.61 16.88 -18.09
CA PHE A 894 -30.50 17.46 -19.41
C PHE A 894 -29.50 18.61 -19.36
N SER A 895 -28.46 18.53 -20.20
CA SER A 895 -27.41 19.54 -20.25
C SER A 895 -27.68 20.57 -21.37
N PRO A 896 -27.07 21.76 -21.33
CA PRO A 896 -27.13 22.72 -22.39
C PRO A 896 -26.82 22.13 -23.76
N LEU A 897 -27.47 22.65 -24.80
CA LEU A 897 -27.27 22.23 -26.18
C LEU A 897 -25.86 22.52 -26.66
N ILE A 898 -25.26 21.56 -27.35
CA ILE A 898 -23.96 21.73 -28.02
C ILE A 898 -24.22 21.83 -29.52
N PHE A 899 -23.99 23.02 -30.08
CA PHE A 899 -24.16 23.28 -31.49
C PHE A 899 -22.91 22.95 -32.30
N PRO A 900 -23.05 22.37 -33.50
CA PRO A 900 -21.96 22.31 -34.45
C PRO A 900 -21.52 23.71 -34.90
N ASP A 901 -20.21 23.94 -34.92
CA ASP A 901 -19.61 25.19 -35.37
C ASP A 901 -19.58 25.23 -36.91
N ALA A 902 -20.41 26.07 -37.52
CA ALA A 902 -20.49 26.23 -38.96
C ALA A 902 -19.24 26.87 -39.59
N SER A 903 -18.35 27.43 -38.78
CA SER A 903 -17.10 28.07 -39.20
C SER A 903 -15.86 27.16 -39.08
N ALA A 904 -16.04 25.93 -38.56
CA ALA A 904 -14.96 24.96 -38.46
C ALA A 904 -14.45 24.58 -39.88
N GLY A 905 -13.16 24.82 -40.13
CA GLY A 905 -12.58 24.56 -41.44
C GLY A 905 -12.43 23.08 -41.82
N ASP A 906 -12.77 22.15 -40.90
CA ASP A 906 -12.67 20.70 -41.07
C ASP A 906 -13.75 19.98 -40.26
N ASP A 907 -14.63 19.25 -40.92
CA ASP A 907 -15.69 18.44 -40.34
C ASP A 907 -15.21 17.40 -39.35
N TRP A 908 -14.01 16.85 -39.55
CA TRP A 908 -13.44 15.82 -38.66
C TRP A 908 -13.10 16.38 -37.28
N HIS A 909 -12.43 17.51 -37.23
CA HIS A 909 -12.11 18.17 -35.96
C HIS A 909 -13.36 18.57 -35.18
N GLU A 910 -14.39 19.00 -35.90
CA GLU A 910 -15.65 19.35 -35.27
C GLU A 910 -16.42 18.13 -34.72
N ILE A 911 -16.43 17.03 -35.45
CA ILE A 911 -16.99 15.75 -34.96
C ILE A 911 -16.30 15.30 -33.67
N VAL A 912 -14.96 15.40 -33.61
CA VAL A 912 -14.18 15.05 -32.43
C VAL A 912 -14.46 16.01 -31.28
N ARG A 913 -14.52 17.30 -31.51
CA ARG A 913 -14.86 18.33 -30.50
C ARG A 913 -16.24 18.06 -29.87
N LEU A 914 -17.26 17.84 -30.70
CA LEU A 914 -18.61 17.54 -30.26
C LEU A 914 -18.66 16.26 -29.42
N ARG A 915 -17.93 15.21 -29.85
CA ARG A 915 -17.83 13.95 -29.13
C ARG A 915 -17.21 14.16 -27.73
N ASP A 916 -16.09 14.83 -27.64
CA ASP A 916 -15.34 14.98 -26.40
C ASP A 916 -16.09 15.90 -25.43
N THR A 917 -16.60 17.04 -25.90
CA THR A 917 -17.41 17.94 -25.06
C THR A 917 -18.68 17.25 -24.53
N THR A 918 -19.36 16.45 -25.35
CA THR A 918 -20.55 15.68 -24.94
C THR A 918 -20.17 14.64 -23.88
N ARG A 919 -19.08 13.90 -24.10
CA ARG A 919 -18.60 12.83 -23.22
C ARG A 919 -18.19 13.38 -21.86
N GLU A 920 -17.45 14.48 -21.81
CA GLU A 920 -17.04 15.16 -20.57
C GLU A 920 -18.25 15.70 -19.79
N THR A 921 -19.21 16.31 -20.50
CA THR A 921 -20.44 16.82 -19.88
C THR A 921 -21.24 15.70 -19.21
N ILE A 922 -21.37 14.55 -19.89
CA ILE A 922 -22.09 13.39 -19.36
C ILE A 922 -21.32 12.79 -18.16
N ALA A 923 -20.00 12.65 -18.25
CA ALA A 923 -19.18 12.12 -17.16
C ALA A 923 -19.30 12.97 -15.89
N ARG A 924 -19.22 14.29 -16.03
CA ARG A 924 -19.37 15.25 -14.92
C ARG A 924 -20.72 15.11 -14.22
N ASN A 925 -21.81 14.98 -14.98
CA ASN A 925 -23.18 14.94 -14.42
C ASN A 925 -23.56 13.54 -13.92
N SER A 926 -23.06 12.48 -14.53
CA SER A 926 -23.30 11.10 -14.07
C SER A 926 -22.48 10.75 -12.85
N GLY A 927 -21.33 11.40 -12.65
CA GLY A 927 -20.34 11.05 -11.62
C GLY A 927 -19.62 9.74 -11.93
N GLU A 928 -19.67 9.26 -13.17
CA GLU A 928 -18.91 8.10 -13.64
C GLU A 928 -17.59 8.56 -14.29
N PRO A 929 -16.46 7.86 -14.06
CA PRO A 929 -15.18 8.21 -14.66
C PRO A 929 -15.22 7.99 -16.18
N LEU A 930 -14.36 8.70 -16.91
CA LEU A 930 -14.12 8.43 -18.33
C LEU A 930 -13.26 7.15 -18.45
N LEU A 931 -13.71 6.16 -19.22
CA LEU A 931 -12.97 4.94 -19.53
C LEU A 931 -12.11 5.10 -20.78
#